data_3dec83e1950aea4aff5914d8544d45c6
#
_entry.id   3dec83e1950aea4aff5914d8544d45c6
#
_cell.length_a   1.000
_cell.length_b   1.000
_cell.length_c   1.000
_cell.angle_alpha   90.00
_cell.angle_beta   90.00
_cell.angle_gamma   90.00
#
_symmetry.space_group_name_H-M   'P 1'
#
loop_
_entity.id
_entity.type
_entity.pdbx_description
1 polymer ?
#
loop_
_entity_poly.entity_id
_entity_poly.type
_entity_poly.pdbx_seq_one_letter_code
_entity_poly.pdbx_strand_id
1 'polypeptide(L)'
;MSTPISVPTPQADPALTQWLADRRDGLSRRRWRGVLWIADDASNAIRKAMAWIASADWQSPLWIGPELPELPESLARLSASRARSQLGSEHDLVVFDTVSAQSGFDPDAFGAISGTVLAGGWLVLLTPKHWLKPTGANWLPDADYRRMAHWPHDAATLSTHYLQRLAGRLRDSADLAVRPPDTALPLSSSAVFSDSEFEPDSRIDARVDDRDCLTRDQAAAVSRLTRMRRRRPVVLIADRGRGKSAALGIAAARRLMQGERRLWITASSLVAVEAVFERLAQLLPDGRRDSNRFEVTLDGRDCCVEWLLPEQVTAALAAADIDAQSPPTLFVDEAAAIPAARLIAWLRHFPRIAFATTVHGYEGTGRGFEVRLRDALCRLTPEWKRLTLQTPIRWNAGDPLENLTQDLLCLDAEIEPDDSVSNAMREASVSYEWLDRESLAGDEALLNPVFGLLVQAHYRTSPSDLRQLLDGPDVQLLAAFAGEAGEKHVVGLCVVQQEGGFDAELANAIYHGQRRPRGHLLAQSLATHGGFEAAALACWWRIMRIAVHPAVRRRGLGAAMIEQVANAVRGHGLDRLGVSFGAEPSLIHFWRQQGFSTLRVGLTREASSGEPAQMMGRGLTLDAEQATARMNADHVCQLPDLLADTLRDIEPLVAAAWLHEGAAASLPADLPDRLGWFAAGGGELALVRPWLRLAWLAWWRQQPPTSVPQALEVDRAGGLSADGGENPDLTEAPHVAAAVAALFQYRDGALSSRGRREQQGAARRLAATLQAWVVENDGEKAGKSAGRPDMVKPQLDE
;
A
#
# COMPACT_ATOMS: atom_id res chain seq x y z
N MET A 1 29.26 -40.78 19.55
CA MET A 1 30.11 -40.34 18.42
C MET A 1 29.65 -41.12 17.19
N SER A 2 28.71 -40.58 16.45
CA SER A 2 28.23 -41.19 15.20
C SER A 2 29.08 -40.58 14.08
N THR A 3 29.76 -41.46 13.36
CA THR A 3 30.57 -41.12 12.18
C THR A 3 29.70 -40.33 11.16
N PRO A 4 30.17 -39.23 10.61
CA PRO A 4 29.46 -38.55 9.55
C PRO A 4 29.41 -39.44 8.32
N ILE A 5 28.22 -39.78 7.87
CA ILE A 5 28.00 -40.47 6.60
C ILE A 5 28.40 -39.46 5.53
N SER A 6 29.51 -39.72 4.85
CA SER A 6 29.91 -38.92 3.69
C SER A 6 28.87 -39.17 2.59
N VAL A 7 28.03 -38.15 2.32
CA VAL A 7 27.12 -38.19 1.19
C VAL A 7 27.98 -38.08 -0.08
N PRO A 8 27.93 -39.06 -1.01
CA PRO A 8 28.71 -39.01 -2.23
C PRO A 8 28.30 -37.78 -3.04
N THR A 9 29.28 -37.04 -3.55
CA THR A 9 29.06 -35.97 -4.50
C THR A 9 28.16 -36.48 -5.62
N PRO A 10 27.03 -35.80 -5.89
CA PRO A 10 26.10 -36.28 -6.90
C PRO A 10 26.81 -36.32 -8.27
N GLN A 11 26.94 -37.48 -8.85
CA GLN A 11 27.46 -37.62 -10.21
C GLN A 11 26.40 -37.15 -11.20
N ALA A 12 26.84 -36.39 -12.21
CA ALA A 12 25.97 -35.99 -13.30
C ALA A 12 25.38 -37.24 -13.99
N ASP A 13 24.08 -37.30 -14.09
CA ASP A 13 23.37 -38.31 -14.88
C ASP A 13 23.45 -37.92 -16.36
N PRO A 14 24.11 -38.70 -17.25
CA PRO A 14 24.25 -38.35 -18.65
C PRO A 14 22.91 -38.14 -19.37
N ALA A 15 21.89 -38.91 -19.03
CA ALA A 15 20.57 -38.77 -19.62
C ALA A 15 19.91 -37.46 -19.19
N LEU A 16 20.07 -37.06 -17.94
CA LEU A 16 19.56 -35.78 -17.42
C LEU A 16 20.35 -34.61 -18.00
N THR A 17 21.66 -34.72 -18.15
CA THR A 17 22.51 -33.72 -18.79
C THR A 17 22.09 -33.47 -20.24
N GLN A 18 21.86 -34.52 -21.02
CA GLN A 18 21.38 -34.38 -22.39
C GLN A 18 19.98 -33.77 -22.46
N TRP A 19 19.06 -34.25 -21.62
CA TRP A 19 17.69 -33.75 -21.52
C TRP A 19 17.68 -32.22 -21.25
N LEU A 20 18.52 -31.79 -20.29
CA LEU A 20 18.63 -30.38 -19.92
C LEU A 20 19.26 -29.53 -21.03
N ALA A 21 20.31 -30.03 -21.68
CA ALA A 21 21.01 -29.31 -22.76
C ALA A 21 20.07 -29.03 -23.94
N ASP A 22 19.31 -30.03 -24.38
CA ASP A 22 18.35 -29.90 -25.47
C ASP A 22 17.29 -28.81 -25.17
N ARG A 23 16.83 -28.72 -23.92
CA ARG A 23 15.80 -27.74 -23.56
C ARG A 23 16.34 -26.34 -23.26
N ARG A 24 17.55 -26.24 -22.70
CA ARG A 24 18.23 -24.94 -22.54
C ARG A 24 18.44 -24.23 -23.87
N ASP A 25 18.82 -24.96 -24.91
CA ASP A 25 19.00 -24.40 -26.25
C ASP A 25 17.67 -23.85 -26.80
N GLY A 26 16.57 -24.61 -26.66
CA GLY A 26 15.23 -24.18 -27.05
C GLY A 26 14.75 -22.97 -26.27
N LEU A 27 14.94 -22.93 -24.95
CA LEU A 27 14.59 -21.79 -24.10
C LEU A 27 15.43 -20.55 -24.45
N SER A 28 16.74 -20.72 -24.68
CA SER A 28 17.64 -19.62 -25.03
C SER A 28 17.27 -18.99 -26.38
N ARG A 29 16.94 -19.81 -27.39
CA ARG A 29 16.47 -19.33 -28.70
C ARG A 29 15.17 -18.54 -28.60
N ARG A 30 14.23 -18.98 -27.77
CA ARG A 30 12.95 -18.32 -27.51
C ARG A 30 13.08 -17.15 -26.51
N ARG A 31 14.21 -17.03 -25.85
CA ARG A 31 14.41 -16.14 -24.70
C ARG A 31 13.37 -16.38 -23.59
N TRP A 32 13.05 -17.63 -23.34
CA TRP A 32 12.16 -18.08 -22.26
C TRP A 32 12.96 -18.63 -21.09
N ARG A 33 12.30 -18.76 -19.94
CA ARG A 33 12.83 -19.35 -18.71
C ARG A 33 12.10 -20.65 -18.41
N GLY A 34 12.85 -21.66 -18.01
CA GLY A 34 12.29 -22.96 -17.69
C GLY A 34 11.84 -23.06 -16.23
N VAL A 35 10.82 -23.89 -15.98
CA VAL A 35 10.39 -24.26 -14.63
C VAL A 35 10.44 -25.76 -14.49
N LEU A 36 11.12 -26.24 -13.45
CA LEU A 36 11.12 -27.64 -13.02
C LEU A 36 10.44 -27.78 -11.66
N TRP A 37 9.39 -28.54 -11.60
CA TRP A 37 8.73 -28.91 -10.36
C TRP A 37 9.16 -30.30 -9.90
N ILE A 38 9.87 -30.40 -8.77
CA ILE A 38 10.26 -31.64 -8.13
C ILE A 38 9.37 -31.85 -6.91
N ALA A 39 8.49 -32.85 -6.99
CA ALA A 39 7.60 -33.21 -5.89
C ALA A 39 7.99 -34.56 -5.32
N ASP A 40 8.60 -34.56 -4.13
CA ASP A 40 9.12 -35.81 -3.51
C ASP A 40 9.22 -35.64 -1.97
N ASP A 41 9.64 -36.69 -1.28
CA ASP A 41 10.09 -36.57 0.11
C ASP A 41 11.35 -35.67 0.18
N ALA A 42 11.52 -34.92 1.26
CA ALA A 42 12.55 -33.88 1.37
C ALA A 42 13.94 -34.35 0.93
N SER A 43 14.43 -35.47 1.46
CA SER A 43 15.77 -35.99 1.11
C SER A 43 15.90 -36.36 -0.37
N ASN A 44 14.85 -36.90 -0.97
CA ASN A 44 14.83 -37.26 -2.38
C ASN A 44 14.73 -36.02 -3.28
N ALA A 45 13.89 -35.04 -2.91
CA ALA A 45 13.76 -33.79 -3.63
C ALA A 45 15.09 -32.99 -3.68
N ILE A 46 15.76 -32.88 -2.54
CA ILE A 46 17.10 -32.25 -2.42
C ILE A 46 18.12 -33.02 -3.29
N ARG A 47 18.17 -34.37 -3.19
CA ARG A 47 19.07 -35.16 -4.01
C ARG A 47 18.82 -34.97 -5.52
N LYS A 48 17.54 -34.90 -5.95
CA LYS A 48 17.18 -34.64 -7.36
C LYS A 48 17.57 -33.23 -7.79
N ALA A 49 17.41 -32.25 -6.93
CA ALA A 49 17.85 -30.88 -7.19
C ALA A 49 19.38 -30.79 -7.30
N MET A 50 20.11 -31.52 -6.45
CA MET A 50 21.57 -31.60 -6.52
C MET A 50 22.04 -32.29 -7.82
N ALA A 51 21.37 -33.37 -8.26
CA ALA A 51 21.65 -33.98 -9.55
C ALA A 51 21.38 -33.01 -10.72
N TRP A 52 20.34 -32.17 -10.61
CA TRP A 52 20.05 -31.12 -11.58
C TRP A 52 21.18 -30.06 -11.62
N ILE A 53 21.63 -29.59 -10.46
CA ILE A 53 22.76 -28.64 -10.36
C ILE A 53 24.01 -29.25 -11.01
N ALA A 54 24.30 -30.52 -10.75
CA ALA A 54 25.47 -31.20 -11.30
C ALA A 54 25.39 -31.50 -12.81
N SER A 55 24.20 -31.39 -13.43
CA SER A 55 23.96 -31.77 -14.85
C SER A 55 24.28 -30.66 -15.85
N ALA A 56 24.67 -29.46 -15.40
CA ALA A 56 25.08 -28.36 -16.26
C ALA A 56 26.06 -27.42 -15.54
N ASP A 57 26.78 -26.64 -16.33
CA ASP A 57 27.65 -25.58 -15.83
C ASP A 57 26.81 -24.30 -15.67
N TRP A 58 26.52 -23.95 -14.40
CA TRP A 58 25.77 -22.79 -14.01
C TRP A 58 26.71 -21.68 -13.58
N GLN A 59 26.50 -20.47 -14.10
CA GLN A 59 27.37 -19.30 -13.83
C GLN A 59 26.99 -18.59 -12.54
N SER A 60 25.70 -18.53 -12.22
CA SER A 60 25.22 -17.86 -11.02
C SER A 60 24.05 -18.61 -10.35
N PRO A 61 24.28 -19.85 -9.91
CA PRO A 61 23.24 -20.66 -9.26
C PRO A 61 22.93 -20.13 -7.85
N LEU A 62 21.65 -20.10 -7.49
CA LEU A 62 21.16 -19.64 -6.20
C LEU A 62 20.21 -20.67 -5.57
N TRP A 63 20.42 -20.96 -4.30
CA TRP A 63 19.50 -21.75 -3.47
C TRP A 63 18.73 -20.84 -2.52
N ILE A 64 17.40 -20.89 -2.57
CA ILE A 64 16.50 -20.21 -1.64
C ILE A 64 15.96 -21.25 -0.67
N GLY A 65 16.40 -21.18 0.56
CA GLY A 65 16.03 -22.15 1.62
C GLY A 65 16.98 -22.10 2.80
N PRO A 66 16.91 -23.07 3.71
CA PRO A 66 17.82 -23.14 4.85
C PRO A 66 19.23 -23.60 4.42
N GLU A 67 20.19 -23.42 5.30
CA GLU A 67 21.50 -24.01 5.14
C GLU A 67 21.41 -25.54 5.34
N LEU A 68 21.86 -26.27 4.34
CA LEU A 68 21.89 -27.72 4.36
C LEU A 68 23.36 -28.20 4.20
N PRO A 69 23.80 -29.18 5.00
CA PRO A 69 25.19 -29.66 4.93
C PRO A 69 25.56 -30.28 3.57
N GLU A 70 24.56 -30.78 2.84
CA GLU A 70 24.73 -31.46 1.55
C GLU A 70 25.00 -30.50 0.39
N LEU A 71 24.75 -29.20 0.56
CA LEU A 71 24.92 -28.22 -0.50
C LEU A 71 26.40 -27.86 -0.72
N PRO A 72 26.86 -27.73 -1.97
CA PRO A 72 28.24 -27.31 -2.28
C PRO A 72 28.55 -25.94 -1.70
N GLU A 73 29.76 -25.71 -1.18
CA GLU A 73 30.18 -24.41 -0.65
C GLU A 73 30.14 -23.30 -1.72
N SER A 74 30.34 -23.64 -2.98
CA SER A 74 30.30 -22.72 -4.11
C SER A 74 28.89 -22.26 -4.50
N LEU A 75 27.84 -22.91 -4.01
CA LEU A 75 26.45 -22.55 -4.29
C LEU A 75 26.02 -21.38 -3.42
N ALA A 76 25.60 -20.27 -4.03
CA ALA A 76 25.04 -19.14 -3.30
C ALA A 76 23.73 -19.56 -2.59
N ARG A 77 23.59 -19.13 -1.32
CA ARG A 77 22.46 -19.54 -0.47
C ARG A 77 21.81 -18.32 0.16
N LEU A 78 20.49 -18.36 0.24
CA LEU A 78 19.74 -17.27 0.85
C LEU A 78 18.44 -17.78 1.48
N SER A 79 18.11 -17.28 2.66
CA SER A 79 16.79 -17.55 3.25
C SER A 79 15.68 -16.83 2.45
N ALA A 80 14.48 -17.42 2.41
CA ALA A 80 13.32 -16.82 1.71
C ALA A 80 13.04 -15.38 2.19
N SER A 81 13.19 -15.10 3.49
CA SER A 81 13.01 -13.76 4.06
C SER A 81 13.95 -12.68 3.47
N ARG A 82 15.07 -13.08 2.89
CA ARG A 82 16.05 -12.19 2.26
C ARG A 82 15.97 -12.18 0.72
N ALA A 83 15.05 -12.93 0.12
CA ALA A 83 14.91 -13.03 -1.34
C ALA A 83 14.79 -11.67 -2.04
N ARG A 84 14.14 -10.71 -1.41
CA ARG A 84 14.01 -9.33 -1.93
C ARG A 84 15.35 -8.60 -2.09
N SER A 85 16.40 -9.00 -1.37
CA SER A 85 17.74 -8.41 -1.53
C SER A 85 18.40 -8.79 -2.88
N GLN A 86 17.87 -9.79 -3.58
CA GLN A 86 18.32 -10.20 -4.90
C GLN A 86 17.66 -9.45 -6.06
N LEU A 87 16.78 -8.50 -5.74
CA LEU A 87 16.15 -7.65 -6.74
C LEU A 87 17.21 -6.86 -7.51
N GLY A 88 17.25 -7.03 -8.83
CA GLY A 88 18.30 -6.46 -9.67
C GLY A 88 19.41 -7.43 -10.05
N SER A 89 19.64 -8.49 -9.27
CA SER A 89 20.57 -9.57 -9.62
C SER A 89 20.02 -10.46 -10.74
N GLU A 90 20.92 -11.23 -11.36
CA GLU A 90 20.59 -12.14 -12.45
C GLU A 90 21.17 -13.52 -12.16
N HIS A 91 20.33 -14.56 -12.26
CA HIS A 91 20.69 -15.95 -11.99
C HIS A 91 20.28 -16.84 -13.16
N ASP A 92 21.17 -17.77 -13.56
CA ASP A 92 20.87 -18.77 -14.58
C ASP A 92 20.20 -20.01 -14.00
N LEU A 93 20.28 -20.22 -12.68
CA LEU A 93 19.56 -21.25 -11.93
C LEU A 93 19.12 -20.69 -10.59
N VAL A 94 17.85 -20.90 -10.25
CA VAL A 94 17.33 -20.72 -8.89
C VAL A 94 16.67 -22.01 -8.41
N VAL A 95 17.03 -22.50 -7.24
CA VAL A 95 16.32 -23.58 -6.54
C VAL A 95 15.53 -22.98 -5.40
N PHE A 96 14.22 -23.21 -5.39
CA PHE A 96 13.32 -22.74 -4.34
C PHE A 96 12.86 -23.94 -3.49
N ASP A 97 13.40 -24.02 -2.28
CA ASP A 97 13.21 -25.15 -1.38
C ASP A 97 12.04 -24.90 -0.43
N THR A 98 10.98 -25.69 -0.55
CA THR A 98 9.84 -25.67 0.37
C THR A 98 9.68 -26.98 1.13
N VAL A 99 10.64 -27.93 0.99
CA VAL A 99 10.52 -29.29 1.58
C VAL A 99 11.35 -29.48 2.84
N SER A 100 12.37 -28.69 3.04
CA SER A 100 13.23 -28.80 4.22
C SER A 100 12.47 -28.43 5.50
N ALA A 101 12.85 -28.99 6.64
CA ALA A 101 12.10 -28.95 7.89
C ALA A 101 11.75 -27.53 8.40
N GLN A 102 12.51 -26.52 7.99
CA GLN A 102 12.28 -25.11 8.35
C GLN A 102 11.86 -24.26 7.15
N SER A 103 11.58 -24.88 6.02
CA SER A 103 11.16 -24.23 4.78
C SER A 103 9.66 -24.31 4.60
N GLY A 104 9.13 -23.34 3.85
CA GLY A 104 7.76 -23.30 3.38
C GLY A 104 7.65 -22.42 2.14
N PHE A 105 6.50 -22.42 1.52
CA PHE A 105 6.26 -21.57 0.36
C PHE A 105 5.99 -20.12 0.80
N ASP A 106 7.03 -19.28 0.75
CA ASP A 106 6.89 -17.82 0.93
C ASP A 106 6.49 -17.19 -0.41
N PRO A 107 5.23 -16.74 -0.59
CA PRO A 107 4.75 -16.22 -1.88
C PRO A 107 5.46 -14.92 -2.28
N ASP A 108 5.82 -14.06 -1.33
CA ASP A 108 6.54 -12.83 -1.61
C ASP A 108 7.98 -13.10 -2.06
N ALA A 109 8.63 -14.10 -1.44
CA ALA A 109 9.97 -14.55 -1.85
C ALA A 109 9.95 -15.19 -3.23
N PHE A 110 8.96 -16.07 -3.52
CA PHE A 110 8.81 -16.69 -4.83
C PHE A 110 8.60 -15.64 -5.93
N GLY A 111 7.70 -14.68 -5.70
CA GLY A 111 7.48 -13.56 -6.63
C GLY A 111 8.72 -12.69 -6.84
N ALA A 112 9.50 -12.42 -5.78
CA ALA A 112 10.74 -11.67 -5.88
C ALA A 112 11.80 -12.37 -6.72
N ILE A 113 12.01 -13.65 -6.46
CA ILE A 113 13.11 -14.42 -7.04
C ILE A 113 12.82 -14.89 -8.47
N SER A 114 11.56 -15.18 -8.81
CA SER A 114 11.16 -15.56 -10.16
C SER A 114 11.59 -14.53 -11.21
N GLY A 115 11.58 -13.24 -10.86
CA GLY A 115 12.01 -12.15 -11.72
C GLY A 115 13.53 -11.98 -11.87
N THR A 116 14.35 -12.76 -11.15
CA THR A 116 15.82 -12.71 -11.24
C THR A 116 16.40 -13.78 -12.16
N VAL A 117 15.59 -14.75 -12.60
CA VAL A 117 16.04 -15.80 -13.51
C VAL A 117 16.22 -15.22 -14.90
N LEU A 118 17.40 -15.48 -15.51
CA LEU A 118 17.76 -15.06 -16.85
C LEU A 118 16.99 -15.85 -17.94
N ALA A 119 16.87 -15.29 -19.12
CA ALA A 119 16.44 -16.02 -20.31
C ALA A 119 17.38 -17.20 -20.60
N GLY A 120 16.81 -18.40 -20.85
CA GLY A 120 17.56 -19.67 -20.94
C GLY A 120 17.87 -20.33 -19.58
N GLY A 121 17.59 -19.63 -18.47
CA GLY A 121 17.77 -20.13 -17.11
C GLY A 121 16.56 -20.94 -16.60
N TRP A 122 16.71 -21.50 -15.40
CA TRP A 122 15.71 -22.37 -14.79
C TRP A 122 15.39 -21.97 -13.35
N LEU A 123 14.10 -22.07 -13.00
CA LEU A 123 13.63 -22.13 -11.62
C LEU A 123 13.25 -23.58 -11.29
N VAL A 124 13.84 -24.11 -10.22
CA VAL A 124 13.52 -25.46 -9.70
C VAL A 124 12.73 -25.28 -8.41
N LEU A 125 11.48 -25.69 -8.41
CA LEU A 125 10.60 -25.66 -7.25
C LEU A 125 10.56 -27.04 -6.59
N LEU A 126 10.95 -27.12 -5.31
CA LEU A 126 10.87 -28.34 -4.52
C LEU A 126 9.62 -28.30 -3.64
N THR A 127 8.75 -29.33 -3.74
CA THR A 127 7.56 -29.46 -2.90
C THR A 127 7.40 -30.86 -2.35
N PRO A 128 6.62 -31.03 -1.26
CA PRO A 128 6.28 -32.36 -0.77
C PRO A 128 5.50 -33.18 -1.82
N LYS A 129 5.74 -34.48 -1.87
CA LYS A 129 5.11 -35.39 -2.85
C LYS A 129 3.58 -35.42 -2.84
N HIS A 130 2.95 -35.09 -1.71
CA HIS A 130 1.48 -35.07 -1.62
C HIS A 130 0.86 -33.96 -2.49
N TRP A 131 1.62 -32.96 -2.91
CA TRP A 131 1.14 -31.91 -3.83
C TRP A 131 0.75 -32.45 -5.23
N LEU A 132 1.27 -33.63 -5.59
CA LEU A 132 0.88 -34.32 -6.82
C LEU A 132 -0.53 -34.93 -6.78
N LYS A 133 -1.12 -35.04 -5.58
CA LYS A 133 -2.43 -35.66 -5.40
C LYS A 133 -3.55 -34.63 -5.43
N PRO A 134 -4.74 -35.00 -5.94
CA PRO A 134 -5.91 -34.14 -5.81
C PRO A 134 -6.24 -33.88 -4.33
N THR A 135 -6.97 -32.78 -4.09
CA THR A 135 -7.46 -32.36 -2.77
C THR A 135 -8.20 -33.47 -2.04
N GLY A 136 -8.02 -33.60 -0.73
CA GLY A 136 -8.63 -34.66 0.11
C GLY A 136 -7.65 -35.43 0.99
N ALA A 137 -6.32 -35.22 0.82
CA ALA A 137 -5.32 -35.70 1.77
C ALA A 137 -5.27 -34.77 3.00
N ASN A 138 -4.85 -35.30 4.15
CA ASN A 138 -4.57 -34.45 5.33
C ASN A 138 -3.40 -33.51 5.03
N TRP A 139 -3.72 -32.31 4.50
CA TRP A 139 -2.76 -31.27 4.26
C TRP A 139 -2.38 -30.65 5.59
N LEU A 140 -1.08 -30.45 5.79
CA LEU A 140 -0.56 -29.74 6.96
C LEU A 140 0.06 -28.41 6.51
N PRO A 141 -0.07 -27.37 7.32
CA PRO A 141 0.64 -26.12 7.11
C PRO A 141 2.15 -26.36 7.06
N ASP A 142 2.83 -25.69 6.15
CA ASP A 142 4.29 -25.68 6.08
C ASP A 142 4.92 -24.74 7.12
N ALA A 143 6.26 -24.73 7.18
CA ALA A 143 6.95 -23.94 8.20
C ALA A 143 6.75 -22.42 8.05
N ASP A 144 6.38 -21.91 6.88
CA ASP A 144 6.15 -20.48 6.66
C ASP A 144 4.85 -20.00 7.32
N TYR A 145 3.90 -20.91 7.63
CA TYR A 145 2.67 -20.58 8.37
C TYR A 145 2.93 -20.06 9.78
N ARG A 146 4.12 -20.32 10.37
CA ARG A 146 4.54 -19.72 11.65
C ARG A 146 4.56 -18.19 11.60
N ARG A 147 4.70 -17.62 10.42
CA ARG A 147 4.68 -16.16 10.24
C ARG A 147 3.27 -15.59 10.30
N MET A 148 2.26 -16.39 10.03
CA MET A 148 0.86 -16.00 10.00
C MET A 148 0.12 -16.37 11.30
N ALA A 149 0.56 -17.44 11.98
CA ALA A 149 -0.03 -17.86 13.25
C ALA A 149 0.09 -16.77 14.33
N HIS A 150 -0.96 -16.57 15.07
CA HIS A 150 -1.04 -15.68 16.22
C HIS A 150 -1.88 -16.32 17.33
N TRP A 151 -1.74 -15.82 18.55
CA TRP A 151 -2.52 -16.31 19.69
C TRP A 151 -4.02 -16.27 19.39
N PRO A 152 -4.82 -17.29 19.79
CA PRO A 152 -4.42 -18.51 20.46
C PRO A 152 -4.03 -19.67 19.51
N HIS A 153 -3.93 -19.42 18.22
CA HIS A 153 -3.76 -20.44 17.18
C HIS A 153 -2.29 -20.86 17.04
N ASP A 154 -2.08 -22.18 16.96
CA ASP A 154 -0.81 -22.74 16.52
C ASP A 154 -0.76 -22.82 14.99
N ALA A 155 0.43 -22.63 14.42
CA ALA A 155 0.65 -22.76 12.98
C ALA A 155 0.16 -24.11 12.42
N ALA A 156 0.29 -25.18 13.18
CA ALA A 156 -0.12 -26.53 12.77
C ALA A 156 -1.65 -26.71 12.68
N THR A 157 -2.43 -25.79 13.23
CA THR A 157 -3.91 -25.86 13.24
C THR A 157 -4.56 -24.99 12.17
N LEU A 158 -3.76 -24.23 11.42
CA LEU A 158 -4.29 -23.36 10.38
C LEU A 158 -4.78 -24.14 9.17
N SER A 159 -5.75 -23.60 8.44
CA SER A 159 -6.17 -24.13 7.14
C SER A 159 -5.05 -24.05 6.11
N THR A 160 -5.17 -24.83 5.05
CA THR A 160 -4.16 -24.92 3.97
C THR A 160 -4.77 -24.74 2.59
N HIS A 161 -5.88 -24.00 2.51
CA HIS A 161 -6.59 -23.76 1.25
C HIS A 161 -5.68 -23.10 0.20
N TYR A 162 -4.81 -22.19 0.64
CA TYR A 162 -3.81 -21.57 -0.22
C TYR A 162 -2.82 -22.58 -0.81
N LEU A 163 -2.24 -23.47 0.02
CA LEU A 163 -1.31 -24.49 -0.48
C LEU A 163 -1.99 -25.50 -1.40
N GLN A 164 -3.24 -25.86 -1.11
CA GLN A 164 -4.03 -26.77 -1.94
C GLN A 164 -4.32 -26.14 -3.31
N ARG A 165 -4.66 -24.85 -3.33
CA ARG A 165 -4.81 -24.08 -4.57
C ARG A 165 -3.49 -24.05 -5.36
N LEU A 166 -2.36 -23.70 -4.72
CA LEU A 166 -1.06 -23.70 -5.40
C LEU A 166 -0.75 -25.05 -6.05
N ALA A 167 -0.95 -26.14 -5.30
CA ALA A 167 -0.72 -27.48 -5.83
C ALA A 167 -1.67 -27.83 -6.98
N GLY A 168 -2.92 -27.36 -6.94
CA GLY A 168 -3.87 -27.46 -8.04
C GLY A 168 -3.34 -26.76 -9.29
N ARG A 169 -2.97 -25.49 -9.15
CA ARG A 169 -2.42 -24.70 -10.28
C ARG A 169 -1.14 -25.31 -10.87
N LEU A 170 -0.25 -25.83 -10.04
CA LEU A 170 0.94 -26.56 -10.51
C LEU A 170 0.59 -27.83 -11.30
N ARG A 171 -0.40 -28.59 -10.87
CA ARG A 171 -0.82 -29.81 -11.61
C ARG A 171 -1.47 -29.48 -12.95
N ASP A 172 -2.22 -28.41 -13.01
CA ASP A 172 -2.97 -27.99 -14.21
C ASP A 172 -2.11 -27.21 -15.20
N SER A 173 -0.91 -26.74 -14.78
CA SER A 173 -0.02 -25.97 -15.62
C SER A 173 0.65 -26.83 -16.70
N ALA A 174 0.56 -26.36 -17.94
CA ALA A 174 1.30 -26.91 -19.08
C ALA A 174 2.71 -26.30 -19.23
N ASP A 175 3.03 -25.26 -18.49
CA ASP A 175 4.23 -24.43 -18.66
C ASP A 175 5.44 -24.94 -17.86
N LEU A 176 5.37 -26.13 -17.25
CA LEU A 176 6.44 -26.66 -16.40
C LEU A 176 6.83 -28.09 -16.75
N ALA A 177 8.05 -28.46 -16.40
CA ALA A 177 8.51 -29.85 -16.37
C ALA A 177 8.29 -30.39 -14.95
N VAL A 178 7.76 -31.60 -14.82
CA VAL A 178 7.49 -32.26 -13.53
C VAL A 178 8.41 -33.46 -13.34
N ARG A 179 9.04 -33.57 -12.17
CA ARG A 179 9.82 -34.76 -11.80
C ARG A 179 9.20 -35.44 -10.55
N PRO A 180 8.26 -36.35 -10.76
CA PRO A 180 7.65 -37.12 -9.67
C PRO A 180 8.65 -38.08 -8.99
N PRO A 181 8.26 -38.76 -7.88
CA PRO A 181 9.14 -39.66 -7.10
C PRO A 181 9.86 -40.74 -7.92
N ASP A 182 9.12 -41.45 -8.78
CA ASP A 182 9.58 -42.68 -9.44
C ASP A 182 10.12 -42.45 -10.86
N THR A 183 10.44 -41.20 -11.24
CA THR A 183 10.95 -40.86 -12.55
C THR A 183 12.43 -40.49 -12.54
N ALA A 184 13.20 -41.07 -13.47
CA ALA A 184 14.60 -40.73 -13.69
C ALA A 184 14.75 -39.38 -14.36
N LEU A 185 13.88 -39.06 -15.33
CA LEU A 185 13.87 -37.79 -16.09
C LEU A 185 12.59 -37.00 -15.81
N PRO A 186 12.62 -35.69 -15.96
CA PRO A 186 11.44 -34.86 -15.90
C PRO A 186 10.45 -35.18 -17.03
N LEU A 187 9.15 -35.20 -16.67
CA LEU A 187 8.05 -35.26 -17.61
C LEU A 187 7.70 -33.82 -18.01
N SER A 188 7.58 -33.54 -19.29
CA SER A 188 7.19 -32.21 -19.79
C SER A 188 6.03 -32.37 -20.76
N SER A 189 5.07 -31.41 -20.71
CA SER A 189 4.10 -31.31 -21.80
C SER A 189 4.82 -30.93 -23.09
N SER A 190 4.38 -31.47 -24.21
CA SER A 190 5.03 -31.26 -25.52
C SER A 190 4.96 -29.80 -26.02
N ALA A 191 4.01 -29.02 -25.51
CA ALA A 191 3.72 -27.69 -26.05
C ALA A 191 4.84 -26.66 -25.84
N VAL A 192 5.46 -26.61 -24.62
CA VAL A 192 6.51 -25.62 -24.31
C VAL A 192 7.87 -26.00 -24.90
N PHE A 193 8.10 -27.32 -25.10
CA PHE A 193 9.41 -27.84 -25.47
C PHE A 193 9.42 -28.50 -26.86
N SER A 194 8.32 -28.46 -27.64
CA SER A 194 8.31 -28.99 -28.99
C SER A 194 8.94 -28.00 -29.99
N ASP A 195 9.80 -28.49 -30.87
CA ASP A 195 10.43 -27.68 -31.93
C ASP A 195 9.50 -27.35 -33.09
N SER A 196 8.22 -27.77 -33.06
CA SER A 196 7.26 -27.53 -34.13
C SER A 196 6.77 -26.09 -34.12
N GLU A 197 7.16 -25.33 -35.13
CA GLU A 197 6.61 -24.00 -35.49
C GLU A 197 7.01 -22.80 -34.60
N PHE A 198 8.24 -22.74 -34.08
CA PHE A 198 8.74 -21.48 -33.56
C PHE A 198 9.33 -20.63 -34.70
N GLU A 199 8.52 -19.73 -35.26
CA GLU A 199 9.07 -18.55 -35.87
C GLU A 199 9.66 -17.68 -34.75
N PRO A 200 10.97 -17.32 -34.81
CA PRO A 200 11.56 -16.39 -33.87
C PRO A 200 10.69 -15.13 -33.85
N ASP A 201 10.05 -14.84 -32.69
CA ASP A 201 9.20 -13.68 -32.56
C ASP A 201 10.03 -12.44 -32.89
N SER A 202 9.82 -11.89 -34.05
CA SER A 202 10.43 -10.66 -34.56
C SER A 202 10.01 -9.41 -33.76
N ARG A 203 9.43 -9.58 -32.57
CA ARG A 203 8.96 -8.49 -31.73
C ARG A 203 10.03 -7.81 -30.88
N ILE A 204 11.24 -8.36 -30.79
CA ILE A 204 12.40 -7.50 -30.67
C ILE A 204 12.59 -7.00 -32.08
N ASP A 205 11.84 -5.98 -32.36
CA ASP A 205 11.62 -5.54 -33.73
C ASP A 205 12.93 -5.14 -34.37
N ALA A 206 13.32 -5.86 -35.42
CA ALA A 206 14.32 -5.38 -36.41
C ALA A 206 13.90 -4.02 -37.04
N ARG A 207 12.81 -3.41 -36.60
CA ARG A 207 12.23 -2.15 -37.08
C ARG A 207 11.90 -1.17 -35.93
N VAL A 208 12.62 -1.20 -34.79
CA VAL A 208 12.60 -0.05 -33.87
C VAL A 208 13.51 1.00 -34.50
N ASP A 209 12.92 2.10 -34.96
CA ASP A 209 13.68 3.23 -35.54
C ASP A 209 14.65 3.87 -34.54
N ASP A 210 14.55 3.52 -33.27
CA ASP A 210 15.36 4.00 -32.17
C ASP A 210 16.34 2.93 -31.69
N ARG A 211 17.62 3.07 -32.12
CA ARG A 211 18.71 2.11 -31.84
C ARG A 211 19.07 1.93 -30.37
N ASP A 212 18.66 2.87 -29.48
CA ASP A 212 18.96 2.81 -28.06
C ASP A 212 17.85 2.06 -27.30
N CYS A 213 16.72 1.77 -27.97
CA CYS A 213 15.53 1.12 -27.40
C CYS A 213 15.38 -0.29 -27.97
N LEU A 214 14.89 -1.22 -27.14
CA LEU A 214 14.71 -2.61 -27.52
C LEU A 214 13.29 -2.91 -28.04
N THR A 215 12.30 -2.07 -27.71
CA THR A 215 10.90 -2.27 -28.09
C THR A 215 10.25 -0.95 -28.53
N ARG A 216 9.18 -1.03 -29.32
CA ARG A 216 8.48 0.17 -29.83
C ARG A 216 7.83 0.98 -28.72
N ASP A 217 7.23 0.32 -27.73
CA ASP A 217 6.63 0.97 -26.60
C ASP A 217 7.69 1.66 -25.73
N GLN A 218 8.86 1.06 -25.55
CA GLN A 218 10.01 1.70 -24.92
C GLN A 218 10.47 2.94 -25.69
N ALA A 219 10.62 2.85 -27.03
CA ALA A 219 11.01 3.99 -27.88
C ALA A 219 9.99 5.14 -27.79
N ALA A 220 8.69 4.82 -27.81
CA ALA A 220 7.64 5.80 -27.64
C ALA A 220 7.70 6.48 -26.26
N ALA A 221 7.96 5.70 -25.20
CA ALA A 221 8.11 6.22 -23.84
C ALA A 221 9.33 7.13 -23.72
N VAL A 222 10.50 6.69 -24.21
CA VAL A 222 11.74 7.49 -24.24
C VAL A 222 11.54 8.79 -25.00
N SER A 223 10.94 8.74 -26.18
CA SER A 223 10.64 9.95 -26.97
C SER A 223 9.77 10.94 -26.19
N ARG A 224 8.76 10.44 -25.46
CA ARG A 224 7.86 11.28 -24.68
C ARG A 224 8.54 11.87 -23.45
N LEU A 225 9.32 11.08 -22.70
CA LEU A 225 10.11 11.50 -21.56
C LEU A 225 11.16 12.55 -21.94
N THR A 226 11.85 12.35 -23.07
CA THR A 226 12.84 13.28 -23.62
C THR A 226 12.20 14.64 -23.93
N ARG A 227 10.99 14.64 -24.54
CA ARG A 227 10.28 15.86 -24.99
C ARG A 227 9.24 16.33 -23.98
N MET A 228 9.38 15.99 -22.70
CA MET A 228 8.44 16.34 -21.64
C MET A 228 8.30 17.86 -21.50
N ARG A 229 7.06 18.35 -21.51
CA ARG A 229 6.74 19.79 -21.39
C ARG A 229 6.45 20.18 -19.95
N ARG A 230 6.59 21.46 -19.64
CA ARG A 230 6.23 22.02 -18.32
C ARG A 230 4.75 21.74 -18.02
N ARG A 231 4.43 21.39 -16.77
CA ARG A 231 3.06 21.08 -16.28
C ARG A 231 2.33 19.96 -17.06
N ARG A 232 3.08 19.10 -17.74
CA ARG A 232 2.56 17.90 -18.43
C ARG A 232 3.31 16.65 -17.95
N PRO A 233 3.05 16.19 -16.74
CA PRO A 233 3.74 15.04 -16.20
C PRO A 233 3.46 13.78 -17.03
N VAL A 234 4.41 12.85 -16.96
CA VAL A 234 4.31 11.52 -17.60
C VAL A 234 4.25 10.47 -16.51
N VAL A 235 3.29 9.56 -16.60
CA VAL A 235 3.21 8.36 -15.77
C VAL A 235 3.53 7.16 -16.64
N LEU A 236 4.67 6.53 -16.39
CA LEU A 236 5.13 5.33 -17.07
C LEU A 236 4.76 4.09 -16.25
N ILE A 237 3.91 3.28 -16.80
CA ILE A 237 3.39 2.07 -16.17
C ILE A 237 3.95 0.86 -16.90
N ALA A 238 4.40 -0.12 -16.17
CA ALA A 238 4.86 -1.37 -16.76
C ALA A 238 4.90 -2.49 -15.72
N ASP A 239 4.80 -3.71 -16.18
CA ASP A 239 5.16 -4.85 -15.37
C ASP A 239 6.68 -4.95 -15.22
N ARG A 240 7.12 -5.87 -14.39
CA ARG A 240 8.54 -6.09 -14.19
C ARG A 240 9.20 -6.60 -15.47
N GLY A 241 10.47 -6.23 -15.69
CA GLY A 241 11.23 -6.69 -16.84
C GLY A 241 10.89 -6.01 -18.17
N ARG A 242 10.07 -4.93 -18.14
CA ARG A 242 9.67 -4.16 -19.33
C ARG A 242 10.58 -2.95 -19.62
N GLY A 243 11.66 -2.73 -18.83
CA GLY A 243 12.67 -1.70 -19.12
C GLY A 243 12.32 -0.27 -18.70
N LYS A 244 11.50 -0.08 -17.66
CA LYS A 244 11.17 1.26 -17.10
C LYS A 244 12.41 2.08 -16.77
N SER A 245 13.28 1.57 -15.89
CA SER A 245 14.48 2.28 -15.42
C SER A 245 15.45 2.56 -16.57
N ALA A 246 15.60 1.61 -17.52
CA ALA A 246 16.38 1.83 -18.74
C ALA A 246 15.79 2.98 -19.59
N ALA A 247 14.48 3.05 -19.75
CA ALA A 247 13.81 4.13 -20.48
C ALA A 247 14.04 5.50 -19.81
N LEU A 248 14.03 5.56 -18.47
CA LEU A 248 14.40 6.77 -17.72
C LEU A 248 15.84 7.17 -17.96
N GLY A 249 16.79 6.21 -17.97
CA GLY A 249 18.21 6.46 -18.23
C GLY A 249 18.48 6.99 -19.65
N ILE A 250 17.88 6.35 -20.66
CA ILE A 250 17.99 6.81 -22.06
C ILE A 250 17.41 8.22 -22.20
N ALA A 251 16.24 8.47 -21.61
CA ALA A 251 15.60 9.78 -21.64
C ALA A 251 16.44 10.84 -20.92
N ALA A 252 17.04 10.52 -19.77
CA ALA A 252 17.93 11.41 -19.03
C ALA A 252 19.15 11.80 -19.87
N ALA A 253 19.85 10.82 -20.48
CA ALA A 253 20.99 11.08 -21.36
C ALA A 253 20.62 12.04 -22.50
N ARG A 254 19.50 11.77 -23.18
CA ARG A 254 19.03 12.60 -24.30
C ARG A 254 18.64 14.02 -23.88
N ARG A 255 18.08 14.20 -22.66
CA ARG A 255 17.77 15.52 -22.12
C ARG A 255 19.03 16.32 -21.83
N LEU A 256 20.09 15.70 -21.30
CA LEU A 256 21.39 16.36 -21.13
C LEU A 256 21.97 16.79 -22.49
N MET A 257 21.94 15.91 -23.51
CA MET A 257 22.36 16.24 -24.88
C MET A 257 21.56 17.40 -25.48
N GLN A 258 20.29 17.54 -25.13
CA GLN A 258 19.41 18.65 -25.57
C GLN A 258 19.60 19.94 -24.75
N GLY A 259 20.55 19.98 -23.82
CA GLY A 259 20.94 21.21 -23.10
C GLY A 259 20.40 21.34 -21.69
N GLU A 260 19.75 20.31 -21.15
CA GLU A 260 19.40 20.31 -19.72
C GLU A 260 20.67 20.12 -18.90
N ARG A 261 20.85 20.95 -17.86
CA ARG A 261 22.08 20.90 -17.05
C ARG A 261 21.95 20.02 -15.81
N ARG A 262 20.74 19.92 -15.25
CA ARG A 262 20.53 19.20 -13.99
C ARG A 262 19.23 18.41 -14.04
N LEU A 263 19.34 17.14 -13.72
CA LEU A 263 18.21 16.24 -13.62
C LEU A 263 18.32 15.46 -12.30
N TRP A 264 17.21 15.35 -11.59
CA TRP A 264 17.12 14.53 -10.39
C TRP A 264 16.39 13.24 -10.65
N ILE A 265 16.88 12.18 -10.02
CA ILE A 265 16.22 10.88 -9.97
C ILE A 265 15.99 10.53 -8.51
N THR A 266 14.82 10.01 -8.19
CA THR A 266 14.51 9.52 -6.85
C THR A 266 13.87 8.15 -6.91
N ALA A 267 14.24 7.31 -5.95
CA ALA A 267 13.67 6.00 -5.68
C ALA A 267 13.96 5.63 -4.23
N SER A 268 13.36 4.55 -3.74
CA SER A 268 13.53 4.06 -2.35
C SER A 268 14.97 3.64 -2.03
N SER A 269 15.77 3.27 -3.04
CA SER A 269 17.17 2.87 -2.87
C SER A 269 18.00 3.18 -4.13
N LEU A 270 19.31 3.28 -3.96
CA LEU A 270 20.25 3.47 -5.08
C LEU A 270 20.23 2.27 -6.04
N VAL A 271 20.08 1.07 -5.52
CA VAL A 271 20.03 -0.18 -6.35
C VAL A 271 18.86 -0.14 -7.33
N ALA A 272 17.73 0.45 -6.96
CA ALA A 272 16.57 0.57 -7.83
C ALA A 272 16.85 1.37 -9.11
N VAL A 273 17.78 2.34 -9.05
CA VAL A 273 18.11 3.21 -10.17
C VAL A 273 19.44 2.84 -10.87
N GLU A 274 20.03 1.70 -10.54
CA GLU A 274 21.30 1.25 -11.12
C GLU A 274 21.23 1.21 -12.66
N ALA A 275 20.17 0.61 -13.20
CA ALA A 275 19.95 0.53 -14.66
C ALA A 275 19.82 1.92 -15.33
N VAL A 276 19.44 2.96 -14.58
CA VAL A 276 19.44 4.34 -15.11
C VAL A 276 20.87 4.82 -15.33
N PHE A 277 21.74 4.63 -14.33
CA PHE A 277 23.14 5.04 -14.40
C PHE A 277 23.94 4.22 -15.40
N GLU A 278 23.66 2.93 -15.54
CA GLU A 278 24.26 2.07 -16.57
C GLU A 278 23.94 2.60 -17.97
N ARG A 279 22.70 2.98 -18.23
CA ARG A 279 22.30 3.56 -19.52
C ARG A 279 22.92 4.94 -19.75
N LEU A 280 23.05 5.77 -18.71
CA LEU A 280 23.78 7.03 -18.81
C LEU A 280 25.24 6.82 -19.22
N ALA A 281 25.94 5.90 -18.55
CA ALA A 281 27.34 5.59 -18.85
C ALA A 281 27.52 5.02 -20.28
N GLN A 282 26.57 4.20 -20.75
CA GLN A 282 26.62 3.66 -22.13
C GLN A 282 26.40 4.73 -23.19
N LEU A 283 25.51 5.67 -22.97
CA LEU A 283 25.15 6.71 -23.94
C LEU A 283 26.03 7.95 -23.85
N LEU A 284 26.70 8.17 -22.74
CA LEU A 284 27.58 9.29 -22.44
C LEU A 284 28.93 8.76 -21.88
N PRO A 285 29.75 8.10 -22.71
CA PRO A 285 30.97 7.41 -22.25
C PRO A 285 32.01 8.35 -21.66
N ASP A 286 32.00 9.64 -22.01
CA ASP A 286 32.90 10.66 -21.43
C ASP A 286 32.45 11.13 -20.05
N GLY A 287 31.30 10.66 -19.58
CA GLY A 287 30.75 10.98 -18.26
C GLY A 287 31.42 10.18 -17.14
N ARG A 288 31.46 10.79 -15.95
CA ARG A 288 31.96 10.14 -14.73
C ARG A 288 30.83 9.90 -13.75
N ARG A 289 30.75 8.68 -13.25
CA ARG A 289 29.88 8.31 -12.15
C ARG A 289 30.63 8.37 -10.82
N ASP A 290 30.04 9.03 -9.84
CA ASP A 290 30.48 9.03 -8.45
C ASP A 290 29.28 8.71 -7.54
N SER A 291 29.24 7.45 -7.07
CA SER A 291 28.18 6.92 -6.20
C SER A 291 26.75 7.25 -6.72
N ASN A 292 26.14 8.30 -6.20
CA ASN A 292 24.76 8.73 -6.49
C ASN A 292 24.65 9.81 -7.58
N ARG A 293 25.77 10.16 -8.24
CA ARG A 293 25.82 11.26 -9.20
C ARG A 293 26.56 10.84 -10.48
N PHE A 294 26.05 11.29 -11.61
CA PHE A 294 26.67 11.17 -12.92
C PHE A 294 26.93 12.56 -13.49
N GLU A 295 28.17 12.86 -13.84
CA GLU A 295 28.60 14.16 -14.36
C GLU A 295 29.20 14.01 -15.75
N VAL A 296 28.90 14.97 -16.63
CA VAL A 296 29.43 15.00 -18.00
C VAL A 296 29.46 16.44 -18.50
N THR A 297 30.50 16.77 -19.25
CA THR A 297 30.59 18.06 -19.95
C THR A 297 30.16 17.89 -21.41
N LEU A 298 29.07 18.55 -21.83
CA LEU A 298 28.50 18.48 -23.16
C LEU A 298 28.50 19.88 -23.78
N ASP A 299 29.15 20.07 -24.93
CA ASP A 299 29.30 21.35 -25.61
C ASP A 299 29.80 22.49 -24.70
N GLY A 300 30.77 22.19 -23.83
CA GLY A 300 31.32 23.13 -22.84
C GLY A 300 30.37 23.46 -21.66
N ARG A 301 29.31 22.70 -21.46
CA ARG A 301 28.38 22.83 -20.35
C ARG A 301 28.48 21.66 -19.39
N ASP A 302 28.65 21.96 -18.11
CA ASP A 302 28.63 20.92 -17.08
C ASP A 302 27.20 20.49 -16.83
N CYS A 303 26.95 19.22 -16.96
CA CYS A 303 25.65 18.57 -16.82
C CYS A 303 25.74 17.47 -15.77
N CYS A 304 24.68 17.27 -14.98
CA CYS A 304 24.63 16.20 -14.00
C CYS A 304 23.25 15.55 -13.89
N VAL A 305 23.27 14.26 -13.56
CA VAL A 305 22.14 13.49 -13.07
C VAL A 305 22.46 13.05 -11.65
N GLU A 306 21.58 13.34 -10.71
CA GLU A 306 21.80 13.07 -9.29
C GLU A 306 20.64 12.25 -8.72
N TRP A 307 20.96 11.15 -8.02
CA TRP A 307 19.97 10.41 -7.26
C TRP A 307 19.88 10.96 -5.85
N LEU A 308 18.65 11.19 -5.41
CA LEU A 308 18.29 11.69 -4.09
C LEU A 308 17.27 10.74 -3.45
N LEU A 309 17.41 10.49 -2.16
CA LEU A 309 16.36 9.85 -1.39
C LEU A 309 15.07 10.69 -1.39
N PRO A 310 13.89 10.10 -1.28
CA PRO A 310 12.63 10.84 -1.22
C PRO A 310 12.59 11.93 -0.14
N GLU A 311 13.24 11.72 1.00
CA GLU A 311 13.37 12.68 2.08
C GLU A 311 14.23 13.87 1.68
N GLN A 312 15.33 13.62 0.96
CA GLN A 312 16.26 14.66 0.48
C GLN A 312 15.59 15.56 -0.57
N VAL A 313 14.80 14.99 -1.49
CA VAL A 313 14.00 15.78 -2.45
C VAL A 313 13.03 16.70 -1.70
N THR A 314 12.37 16.20 -0.66
CA THR A 314 11.43 16.99 0.15
C THR A 314 12.16 18.07 0.96
N ALA A 315 13.31 17.76 1.53
CA ALA A 315 14.13 18.71 2.26
C ALA A 315 14.66 19.84 1.36
N ALA A 316 15.11 19.54 0.15
CA ALA A 316 15.56 20.52 -0.83
C ALA A 316 14.45 21.49 -1.28
N LEU A 317 13.21 20.98 -1.37
CA LEU A 317 12.04 21.85 -1.60
C LEU A 317 11.76 22.79 -0.42
N ALA A 318 11.87 22.28 0.82
CA ALA A 318 11.62 23.07 2.02
C ALA A 318 12.70 24.12 2.27
N ALA A 319 13.95 23.83 1.94
CA ALA A 319 15.09 24.75 2.08
C ALA A 319 15.13 25.86 1.01
N ALA A 320 14.23 25.84 0.03
CA ALA A 320 14.24 26.71 -1.15
C ALA A 320 15.58 26.66 -1.95
N ASP A 321 16.33 25.58 -1.82
CA ASP A 321 17.62 25.34 -2.50
C ASP A 321 17.45 25.09 -4.01
N ILE A 322 16.22 25.05 -4.48
CA ILE A 322 15.90 24.86 -5.89
C ILE A 322 15.80 26.24 -6.53
N ASP A 323 16.64 26.48 -7.55
CA ASP A 323 16.49 27.69 -8.37
C ASP A 323 15.07 27.75 -8.94
N ALA A 324 14.26 28.65 -8.39
CA ALA A 324 12.86 28.82 -8.78
C ALA A 324 12.71 29.19 -10.28
N GLN A 325 13.77 29.75 -10.90
CA GLN A 325 13.77 30.11 -12.32
C GLN A 325 14.09 28.92 -13.22
N SER A 326 14.89 27.94 -12.73
CA SER A 326 15.30 26.76 -13.50
C SER A 326 15.30 25.49 -12.65
N PRO A 327 14.15 25.05 -12.13
CA PRO A 327 14.09 23.82 -11.34
C PRO A 327 14.45 22.60 -12.21
N PRO A 328 15.19 21.61 -11.64
CA PRO A 328 15.56 20.41 -12.35
C PRO A 328 14.33 19.62 -12.80
N THR A 329 14.49 18.79 -13.83
CA THR A 329 13.50 17.73 -14.11
C THR A 329 13.63 16.66 -13.04
N LEU A 330 12.51 16.17 -12.51
CA LEU A 330 12.47 15.07 -11.57
C LEU A 330 11.93 13.79 -12.23
N PHE A 331 12.72 12.72 -12.18
CA PHE A 331 12.28 11.37 -12.49
C PHE A 331 12.11 10.59 -11.19
N VAL A 332 10.93 9.99 -11.01
CA VAL A 332 10.58 9.18 -9.85
C VAL A 332 10.47 7.74 -10.30
N ASP A 333 11.45 6.92 -9.96
CA ASP A 333 11.35 5.47 -10.21
C ASP A 333 10.72 4.75 -9.04
N GLU A 334 10.03 3.66 -9.29
CA GLU A 334 9.22 2.93 -8.33
C GLU A 334 8.29 3.84 -7.49
N ALA A 335 7.64 4.77 -8.18
CA ALA A 335 6.83 5.82 -7.56
C ALA A 335 5.74 5.29 -6.61
N ALA A 336 5.25 4.08 -6.85
CA ALA A 336 4.27 3.42 -5.99
C ALA A 336 4.81 3.07 -4.58
N ALA A 337 6.11 3.02 -4.40
CA ALA A 337 6.71 2.82 -3.07
C ALA A 337 6.78 4.11 -2.24
N ILE A 338 6.45 5.27 -2.84
CA ILE A 338 6.53 6.58 -2.20
C ILE A 338 5.13 7.06 -1.82
N PRO A 339 4.92 7.59 -0.60
CA PRO A 339 3.62 8.08 -0.17
C PRO A 339 2.99 9.09 -1.13
N ALA A 340 1.70 8.92 -1.45
CA ALA A 340 0.98 9.75 -2.43
C ALA A 340 1.00 11.25 -2.08
N ALA A 341 0.89 11.60 -0.80
CA ALA A 341 0.96 12.99 -0.33
C ALA A 341 2.29 13.67 -0.75
N ARG A 342 3.40 12.93 -0.66
CA ARG A 342 4.73 13.42 -1.07
C ARG A 342 4.81 13.61 -2.59
N LEU A 343 4.29 12.65 -3.36
CA LEU A 343 4.24 12.75 -4.82
C LEU A 343 3.39 13.93 -5.30
N ILE A 344 2.27 14.18 -4.63
CA ILE A 344 1.39 15.32 -4.90
C ILE A 344 2.10 16.64 -4.58
N ALA A 345 2.85 16.70 -3.47
CA ALA A 345 3.66 17.88 -3.14
C ALA A 345 4.71 18.15 -4.23
N TRP A 346 5.40 17.11 -4.71
CA TRP A 346 6.37 17.25 -5.80
C TRP A 346 5.70 17.64 -7.12
N LEU A 347 4.53 17.11 -7.45
CA LEU A 347 3.75 17.47 -8.63
C LEU A 347 3.41 18.97 -8.66
N ARG A 348 3.19 19.60 -7.51
CA ARG A 348 2.95 21.04 -7.38
C ARG A 348 4.20 21.88 -7.66
N HIS A 349 5.38 21.38 -7.27
CA HIS A 349 6.63 22.15 -7.30
C HIS A 349 7.45 21.93 -8.59
N PHE A 350 7.60 20.69 -9.04
CA PHE A 350 8.40 20.40 -10.22
C PHE A 350 7.61 20.64 -11.51
N PRO A 351 8.03 21.59 -12.37
CA PRO A 351 7.33 21.85 -13.63
C PRO A 351 7.47 20.70 -14.63
N ARG A 352 8.52 19.88 -14.51
CA ARG A 352 8.73 18.66 -15.29
C ARG A 352 8.99 17.52 -14.34
N ILE A 353 8.07 16.57 -14.30
CA ILE A 353 8.13 15.39 -13.44
C ILE A 353 7.61 14.17 -14.20
N ALA A 354 8.30 13.05 -14.07
CA ALA A 354 7.83 11.76 -14.54
C ALA A 354 7.79 10.75 -13.40
N PHE A 355 6.77 9.93 -13.38
CA PHE A 355 6.59 8.85 -12.43
C PHE A 355 6.67 7.52 -13.18
N ALA A 356 7.57 6.63 -12.79
CA ALA A 356 7.62 5.27 -13.29
C ALA A 356 7.21 4.31 -12.18
N THR A 357 6.32 3.38 -12.48
CA THR A 357 5.77 2.43 -11.51
C THR A 357 5.48 1.06 -12.11
N THR A 358 5.55 0.03 -11.27
CA THR A 358 5.09 -1.32 -11.61
C THR A 358 3.64 -1.47 -11.15
N VAL A 359 2.76 -1.99 -12.01
CA VAL A 359 1.34 -2.21 -11.69
C VAL A 359 1.10 -3.64 -11.25
N HIS A 360 1.55 -4.61 -12.03
CA HIS A 360 1.47 -6.02 -11.70
C HIS A 360 2.85 -6.47 -11.18
N GLY A 361 2.93 -6.70 -9.89
CA GLY A 361 4.17 -7.14 -9.25
C GLY A 361 3.91 -7.59 -7.82
N TYR A 362 4.72 -8.52 -7.35
CA TYR A 362 4.67 -9.03 -5.98
C TYR A 362 4.90 -7.93 -4.91
N GLU A 363 5.29 -6.72 -5.29
CA GLU A 363 5.43 -5.58 -4.36
C GLU A 363 4.10 -4.94 -3.98
N GLY A 364 3.01 -5.24 -4.72
CA GLY A 364 1.63 -4.89 -4.37
C GLY A 364 1.30 -3.39 -4.38
N THR A 365 2.19 -2.53 -4.86
CA THR A 365 2.07 -1.07 -4.67
C THR A 365 1.46 -0.31 -5.85
N GLY A 366 1.42 -0.93 -7.05
CA GLY A 366 1.23 -0.17 -8.29
C GLY A 366 -0.18 0.33 -8.57
N ARG A 367 -1.20 -0.49 -8.33
CA ARG A 367 -2.60 -0.11 -8.67
C ARG A 367 -3.17 0.94 -7.72
N GLY A 368 -2.91 0.83 -6.43
CA GLY A 368 -3.31 1.84 -5.43
C GLY A 368 -2.66 3.20 -5.67
N PHE A 369 -1.43 3.21 -6.18
CA PHE A 369 -0.72 4.41 -6.63
C PHE A 369 -1.49 5.13 -7.76
N GLU A 370 -1.86 4.40 -8.82
CA GLU A 370 -2.55 4.99 -9.97
C GLU A 370 -3.86 5.65 -9.56
N VAL A 371 -4.65 4.99 -8.72
CA VAL A 371 -5.96 5.51 -8.28
C VAL A 371 -5.81 6.83 -7.50
N ARG A 372 -4.89 6.93 -6.55
CA ARG A 372 -4.73 8.12 -5.71
C ARG A 372 -4.04 9.28 -6.42
N LEU A 373 -2.99 8.99 -7.19
CA LEU A 373 -2.27 10.02 -7.93
C LEU A 373 -3.06 10.51 -9.13
N ARG A 374 -3.91 9.68 -9.74
CA ARG A 374 -4.74 10.02 -10.90
C ARG A 374 -5.65 11.21 -10.63
N ASP A 375 -6.33 11.22 -9.48
CA ASP A 375 -7.21 12.34 -9.11
C ASP A 375 -6.43 13.64 -8.97
N ALA A 376 -5.24 13.59 -8.36
CA ALA A 376 -4.36 14.75 -8.25
C ALA A 376 -3.79 15.17 -9.62
N LEU A 377 -3.40 14.23 -10.46
CA LEU A 377 -2.94 14.50 -11.83
C LEU A 377 -4.02 15.15 -12.68
N CYS A 378 -5.25 14.62 -12.67
CA CYS A 378 -6.38 15.17 -13.41
C CYS A 378 -6.72 16.59 -12.96
N ARG A 379 -6.60 16.88 -11.67
CA ARG A 379 -6.90 18.18 -11.08
C ARG A 379 -5.77 19.20 -11.29
N LEU A 380 -4.53 18.83 -10.94
CA LEU A 380 -3.39 19.79 -10.93
C LEU A 380 -2.73 19.93 -12.30
N THR A 381 -2.77 18.87 -13.11
CA THR A 381 -2.09 18.79 -14.40
C THR A 381 -2.92 18.01 -15.42
N PRO A 382 -4.10 18.51 -15.86
CA PRO A 382 -5.06 17.74 -16.67
C PRO A 382 -4.51 17.22 -18.01
N GLU A 383 -3.40 17.80 -18.49
CA GLU A 383 -2.71 17.36 -19.70
C GLU A 383 -1.66 16.26 -19.47
N TRP A 384 -1.65 15.62 -18.27
CA TRP A 384 -0.76 14.51 -17.99
C TRP A 384 -0.91 13.35 -19.00
N LYS A 385 0.12 12.53 -19.13
CA LYS A 385 0.09 11.40 -20.06
C LYS A 385 0.44 10.11 -19.36
N ARG A 386 -0.38 9.09 -19.61
CA ARG A 386 -0.11 7.70 -19.25
C ARG A 386 0.60 7.01 -20.41
N LEU A 387 1.67 6.29 -20.13
CA LEU A 387 2.37 5.42 -21.04
C LEU A 387 2.47 4.05 -20.41
N THR A 388 2.32 2.99 -21.23
CA THR A 388 2.41 1.62 -20.74
C THR A 388 3.48 0.87 -21.54
N LEU A 389 4.40 0.20 -20.86
CA LEU A 389 5.34 -0.74 -21.46
C LEU A 389 4.77 -2.15 -21.26
N GLN A 390 4.41 -2.79 -22.35
CA GLN A 390 3.83 -4.14 -22.35
C GLN A 390 4.84 -5.20 -22.77
N THR A 391 5.75 -4.85 -23.66
CA THR A 391 6.70 -5.80 -24.23
C THR A 391 7.84 -6.11 -23.27
N PRO A 392 8.02 -7.37 -22.85
CA PRO A 392 9.15 -7.75 -22.01
C PRO A 392 10.49 -7.58 -22.74
N ILE A 393 11.53 -7.18 -22.00
CA ILE A 393 12.87 -7.04 -22.55
C ILE A 393 13.88 -8.04 -21.97
N ARG A 394 13.63 -8.58 -20.78
CA ARG A 394 14.49 -9.62 -20.17
C ARG A 394 14.20 -11.02 -20.72
N TRP A 395 12.95 -11.28 -21.08
CA TRP A 395 12.45 -12.51 -21.71
C TRP A 395 11.43 -12.16 -22.79
N ASN A 396 10.94 -13.13 -23.54
CA ASN A 396 9.91 -12.93 -24.55
C ASN A 396 8.50 -13.17 -23.99
N ALA A 397 7.49 -12.69 -24.69
CA ALA A 397 6.08 -12.96 -24.41
C ALA A 397 5.81 -14.47 -24.40
N GLY A 398 4.92 -14.92 -23.50
CA GLY A 398 4.62 -16.34 -23.33
C GLY A 398 5.68 -17.11 -22.54
N ASP A 399 6.52 -16.42 -21.78
CA ASP A 399 7.52 -17.02 -20.92
C ASP A 399 6.88 -17.92 -19.84
N PRO A 400 7.23 -19.22 -19.77
CA PRO A 400 6.64 -20.18 -18.84
C PRO A 400 6.73 -19.76 -17.37
N LEU A 401 7.86 -19.21 -16.95
CA LEU A 401 8.03 -18.78 -15.55
C LEU A 401 7.19 -17.53 -15.22
N GLU A 402 7.02 -16.62 -16.18
CA GLU A 402 6.16 -15.44 -15.98
C GLU A 402 4.70 -15.86 -15.84
N ASN A 403 4.20 -16.68 -16.77
CA ASN A 403 2.83 -17.19 -16.75
C ASN A 403 2.53 -17.93 -15.44
N LEU A 404 3.40 -18.86 -15.07
CA LEU A 404 3.23 -19.62 -13.82
C LEU A 404 3.25 -18.72 -12.58
N THR A 405 4.17 -17.76 -12.52
CA THR A 405 4.25 -16.83 -11.38
C THR A 405 3.00 -15.97 -11.26
N GLN A 406 2.45 -15.48 -12.38
CA GLN A 406 1.20 -14.72 -12.41
C GLN A 406 0.04 -15.55 -11.90
N ASP A 407 -0.10 -16.77 -12.38
CA ASP A 407 -1.16 -17.69 -12.03
C ASP A 407 -1.09 -18.14 -10.55
N LEU A 408 0.08 -18.59 -10.06
CA LEU A 408 0.24 -19.02 -8.67
C LEU A 408 -0.06 -17.91 -7.66
N LEU A 409 0.36 -16.68 -7.97
CA LEU A 409 0.31 -15.55 -7.04
C LEU A 409 -0.87 -14.58 -7.31
N CYS A 410 -1.75 -14.87 -8.28
CA CYS A 410 -2.83 -13.97 -8.73
C CYS A 410 -2.34 -12.54 -9.01
N LEU A 411 -1.19 -12.38 -9.66
CA LEU A 411 -0.63 -11.06 -9.92
C LEU A 411 -1.43 -10.28 -10.97
N ASP A 412 -2.16 -10.96 -11.80
CA ASP A 412 -3.05 -10.44 -12.84
C ASP A 412 -4.50 -10.27 -12.37
N ALA A 413 -4.80 -10.54 -11.09
CA ALA A 413 -6.16 -10.41 -10.56
C ALA A 413 -6.78 -9.05 -10.90
N GLU A 414 -7.91 -9.05 -11.57
CA GLU A 414 -8.63 -7.87 -12.04
C GLU A 414 -10.02 -7.79 -11.41
N ILE A 415 -10.52 -6.57 -11.26
CA ILE A 415 -11.91 -6.35 -10.87
C ILE A 415 -12.83 -6.65 -12.05
N GLU A 416 -14.10 -6.82 -11.74
CA GLU A 416 -15.14 -6.90 -12.75
C GLU A 416 -15.15 -5.67 -13.68
N PRO A 417 -15.53 -5.80 -14.96
CA PRO A 417 -15.62 -4.66 -15.86
C PRO A 417 -16.64 -3.60 -15.38
N ASP A 418 -16.29 -2.32 -15.50
CA ASP A 418 -17.12 -1.19 -15.06
C ASP A 418 -18.55 -1.24 -15.67
N ASP A 419 -18.67 -1.62 -16.94
CA ASP A 419 -19.97 -1.70 -17.66
C ASP A 419 -20.82 -2.84 -17.11
N SER A 420 -20.25 -4.03 -16.87
CA SER A 420 -20.94 -5.18 -16.31
C SER A 420 -21.52 -4.85 -14.93
N VAL A 421 -20.68 -4.31 -14.05
CA VAL A 421 -21.07 -3.89 -12.70
C VAL A 421 -22.14 -2.79 -12.73
N SER A 422 -21.98 -1.80 -13.62
CA SER A 422 -22.93 -0.69 -13.74
C SER A 422 -24.29 -1.15 -14.21
N ASN A 423 -24.35 -2.12 -15.13
CA ASN A 423 -25.58 -2.72 -15.63
C ASN A 423 -26.25 -3.58 -14.56
N ALA A 424 -25.51 -4.51 -13.94
CA ALA A 424 -26.03 -5.34 -12.86
C ALA A 424 -26.63 -4.52 -11.71
N MET A 425 -26.02 -3.40 -11.36
CA MET A 425 -26.50 -2.48 -10.31
C MET A 425 -27.76 -1.68 -10.70
N ARG A 426 -28.17 -1.67 -11.96
CA ARG A 426 -29.43 -1.07 -12.41
C ARG A 426 -30.58 -2.07 -12.41
N GLU A 427 -30.25 -3.33 -12.63
CA GLU A 427 -31.23 -4.40 -12.90
C GLU A 427 -31.60 -5.20 -11.66
N ALA A 428 -30.71 -5.27 -10.65
CA ALA A 428 -30.92 -6.10 -9.47
C ALA A 428 -30.53 -5.44 -8.15
N SER A 429 -31.09 -5.97 -7.06
CA SER A 429 -30.68 -5.62 -5.70
C SER A 429 -29.31 -6.23 -5.36
N VAL A 430 -28.59 -5.59 -4.45
CA VAL A 430 -27.32 -6.10 -3.93
C VAL A 430 -27.56 -7.17 -2.88
N SER A 431 -26.94 -8.33 -3.02
CA SER A 431 -26.86 -9.36 -1.98
C SER A 431 -25.54 -9.32 -1.24
N TYR A 432 -25.56 -9.75 0.02
CA TYR A 432 -24.38 -9.80 0.89
C TYR A 432 -24.18 -11.23 1.37
N GLU A 433 -23.00 -11.82 1.11
CA GLU A 433 -22.72 -13.23 1.41
C GLU A 433 -21.39 -13.38 2.12
N TRP A 434 -21.38 -14.19 3.18
CA TRP A 434 -20.15 -14.63 3.81
C TRP A 434 -19.54 -15.74 2.96
N LEU A 435 -18.30 -15.51 2.49
CA LEU A 435 -17.61 -16.44 1.61
C LEU A 435 -16.98 -17.58 2.42
N ASP A 436 -17.23 -18.81 1.99
CA ASP A 436 -16.47 -19.96 2.44
C ASP A 436 -15.08 -19.97 1.77
N ARG A 437 -14.03 -20.00 2.57
CA ARG A 437 -12.65 -19.84 2.08
C ARG A 437 -12.12 -21.08 1.35
N GLU A 438 -12.61 -22.28 1.70
CA GLU A 438 -12.28 -23.51 0.98
C GLU A 438 -12.86 -23.48 -0.43
N SER A 439 -14.14 -23.15 -0.55
CA SER A 439 -14.83 -22.99 -1.83
C SER A 439 -14.19 -21.89 -2.67
N LEU A 440 -13.85 -20.74 -2.05
CA LEU A 440 -13.19 -19.61 -2.72
C LEU A 440 -11.82 -20.00 -3.29
N ALA A 441 -11.03 -20.79 -2.54
CA ALA A 441 -9.73 -21.26 -2.99
C ALA A 441 -9.81 -22.24 -4.20
N GLY A 442 -10.96 -22.88 -4.38
CA GLY A 442 -11.24 -23.77 -5.51
C GLY A 442 -11.89 -23.09 -6.71
N ASP A 443 -12.29 -21.85 -6.59
CA ASP A 443 -13.02 -21.09 -7.63
C ASP A 443 -12.22 -19.85 -8.07
N GLU A 444 -11.38 -20.02 -9.10
CA GLU A 444 -10.57 -18.92 -9.66
C GLU A 444 -11.44 -17.82 -10.29
N ALA A 445 -12.63 -18.16 -10.80
CA ALA A 445 -13.52 -17.18 -11.41
C ALA A 445 -14.07 -16.19 -10.38
N LEU A 446 -14.28 -16.64 -9.14
CA LEU A 446 -14.67 -15.79 -8.01
C LEU A 446 -13.47 -15.19 -7.29
N LEU A 447 -12.38 -15.95 -7.12
CA LEU A 447 -11.20 -15.49 -6.39
C LEU A 447 -10.54 -14.28 -7.05
N ASN A 448 -10.43 -14.29 -8.38
CA ASN A 448 -9.82 -13.20 -9.14
C ASN A 448 -10.50 -11.83 -8.89
N PRO A 449 -11.80 -11.62 -9.10
CA PRO A 449 -12.44 -10.34 -8.84
C PRO A 449 -12.46 -9.97 -7.34
N VAL A 450 -12.56 -10.94 -6.43
CA VAL A 450 -12.47 -10.72 -4.98
C VAL A 450 -11.09 -10.19 -4.61
N PHE A 451 -10.02 -10.85 -5.05
CA PHE A 451 -8.65 -10.40 -4.78
C PHE A 451 -8.30 -9.13 -5.56
N GLY A 452 -8.78 -9.00 -6.79
CA GLY A 452 -8.64 -7.79 -7.61
C GLY A 452 -9.18 -6.54 -6.94
N LEU A 453 -10.33 -6.62 -6.25
CA LEU A 453 -10.86 -5.50 -5.44
C LEU A 453 -9.91 -5.09 -4.31
N LEU A 454 -9.27 -6.04 -3.64
CA LEU A 454 -8.29 -5.74 -2.58
C LEU A 454 -7.04 -5.08 -3.14
N VAL A 455 -6.52 -5.60 -4.25
CA VAL A 455 -5.34 -5.04 -4.94
C VAL A 455 -5.60 -3.60 -5.38
N GLN A 456 -6.79 -3.31 -5.87
CA GLN A 456 -7.14 -1.98 -6.34
C GLN A 456 -7.42 -0.97 -5.22
N ALA A 457 -8.03 -1.42 -4.12
CA ALA A 457 -8.48 -0.54 -3.05
C ALA A 457 -7.36 -0.18 -2.06
N HIS A 458 -6.31 -1.00 -1.95
CA HIS A 458 -5.30 -0.85 -0.91
C HIS A 458 -3.95 -0.41 -1.48
N TYR A 459 -3.25 0.42 -0.69
CA TYR A 459 -1.92 0.94 -1.04
C TYR A 459 -0.88 -0.16 -1.29
N ARG A 460 -0.98 -1.24 -0.52
CA ARG A 460 -0.03 -2.35 -0.58
C ARG A 460 -0.78 -3.67 -0.39
N THR A 461 -0.85 -4.45 -1.44
CA THR A 461 -1.35 -5.83 -1.41
C THR A 461 -0.29 -6.71 -2.02
N SER A 462 0.22 -7.67 -1.27
CA SER A 462 1.27 -8.59 -1.68
C SER A 462 0.70 -9.99 -1.89
N PRO A 463 1.44 -10.91 -2.53
CA PRO A 463 1.04 -12.32 -2.61
C PRO A 463 0.78 -12.98 -1.25
N SER A 464 1.46 -12.55 -0.19
CA SER A 464 1.18 -13.00 1.17
C SER A 464 -0.21 -12.60 1.67
N ASP A 465 -0.80 -11.50 1.17
CA ASP A 465 -2.17 -11.13 1.51
C ASP A 465 -3.20 -12.12 0.96
N LEU A 466 -2.96 -12.75 -0.20
CA LEU A 466 -3.82 -13.82 -0.71
C LEU A 466 -3.83 -15.02 0.24
N ARG A 467 -2.66 -15.43 0.74
CA ARG A 467 -2.58 -16.49 1.76
C ARG A 467 -3.28 -16.09 3.05
N GLN A 468 -3.09 -14.85 3.51
CA GLN A 468 -3.80 -14.33 4.69
C GLN A 468 -5.32 -14.33 4.49
N LEU A 469 -5.79 -14.05 3.28
CA LEU A 469 -7.20 -14.09 2.93
C LEU A 469 -7.77 -15.51 3.04
N LEU A 470 -7.06 -16.52 2.51
CA LEU A 470 -7.53 -17.90 2.44
C LEU A 470 -7.29 -18.70 3.73
N ASP A 471 -6.17 -18.47 4.43
CA ASP A 471 -5.73 -19.28 5.56
C ASP A 471 -5.50 -18.51 6.86
N GLY A 472 -5.64 -17.17 6.84
CA GLY A 472 -5.45 -16.35 8.04
C GLY A 472 -6.36 -16.79 9.18
N PRO A 473 -5.83 -16.96 10.42
CA PRO A 473 -6.67 -17.31 11.55
C PRO A 473 -7.68 -16.20 11.84
N ASP A 474 -8.89 -16.60 12.21
CA ASP A 474 -10.02 -15.72 12.56
C ASP A 474 -10.41 -14.67 11.48
N VAL A 475 -9.99 -14.90 10.23
CA VAL A 475 -10.37 -14.06 9.09
C VAL A 475 -11.70 -14.51 8.52
N GLN A 476 -12.60 -13.57 8.26
CA GLN A 476 -13.87 -13.79 7.57
C GLN A 476 -14.05 -12.76 6.45
N LEU A 477 -14.74 -13.17 5.39
CA LEU A 477 -14.92 -12.43 4.16
C LEU A 477 -16.40 -12.21 3.89
N LEU A 478 -16.82 -10.94 3.84
CA LEU A 478 -18.16 -10.56 3.41
C LEU A 478 -18.08 -9.94 2.02
N ALA A 479 -18.67 -10.59 1.02
CA ALA A 479 -18.77 -10.04 -0.33
C ALA A 479 -20.15 -9.42 -0.57
N ALA A 480 -20.17 -8.35 -1.35
CA ALA A 480 -21.37 -7.75 -1.92
C ALA A 480 -21.43 -8.10 -3.40
N PHE A 481 -22.56 -8.61 -3.85
CA PHE A 481 -22.82 -9.00 -5.23
C PHE A 481 -23.97 -8.20 -5.82
N ALA A 482 -23.82 -7.79 -7.08
CA ALA A 482 -24.89 -7.27 -7.91
C ALA A 482 -25.21 -8.26 -9.01
N GLY A 483 -26.49 -8.36 -9.43
CA GLY A 483 -26.94 -9.30 -10.44
C GLY A 483 -27.89 -10.37 -9.91
N GLU A 484 -28.50 -11.13 -10.81
CA GLU A 484 -29.40 -12.24 -10.47
C GLU A 484 -28.63 -13.54 -10.19
N ALA A 485 -29.33 -14.55 -9.62
CA ALA A 485 -28.73 -15.86 -9.37
C ALA A 485 -28.27 -16.49 -10.69
N GLY A 486 -26.95 -16.65 -10.87
CA GLY A 486 -26.32 -17.20 -12.06
C GLY A 486 -25.43 -16.20 -12.82
N GLU A 487 -25.57 -14.89 -12.57
CA GLU A 487 -24.73 -13.85 -13.19
C GLU A 487 -24.44 -12.75 -12.14
N LYS A 488 -23.79 -13.17 -11.04
CA LYS A 488 -23.43 -12.29 -9.93
C LYS A 488 -22.05 -11.66 -10.17
N HIS A 489 -21.97 -10.34 -10.05
CA HIS A 489 -20.72 -9.57 -10.11
C HIS A 489 -20.30 -9.10 -8.73
N VAL A 490 -19.02 -9.25 -8.39
CA VAL A 490 -18.47 -8.79 -7.13
C VAL A 490 -18.35 -7.25 -7.14
N VAL A 491 -19.16 -6.57 -6.32
CA VAL A 491 -19.21 -5.10 -6.25
C VAL A 491 -18.61 -4.54 -4.95
N GLY A 492 -18.36 -5.40 -3.96
CA GLY A 492 -17.74 -5.00 -2.70
C GLY A 492 -17.17 -6.17 -1.93
N LEU A 493 -16.20 -5.90 -1.08
CA LEU A 493 -15.58 -6.87 -0.18
C LEU A 493 -15.25 -6.21 1.15
N CYS A 494 -15.57 -6.87 2.25
CA CYS A 494 -15.13 -6.51 3.59
C CYS A 494 -14.41 -7.71 4.22
N VAL A 495 -13.17 -7.49 4.64
CA VAL A 495 -12.32 -8.50 5.32
C VAL A 495 -12.27 -8.13 6.78
N VAL A 496 -12.69 -9.02 7.65
CA VAL A 496 -12.69 -8.84 9.09
C VAL A 496 -11.85 -9.90 9.78
N GLN A 497 -11.28 -9.54 10.93
CA GLN A 497 -10.51 -10.46 11.76
C GLN A 497 -10.87 -10.24 13.23
N GLN A 498 -11.00 -11.32 13.98
CA GLN A 498 -11.19 -11.21 15.42
C GLN A 498 -9.86 -10.89 16.10
N GLU A 499 -9.87 -9.95 17.03
CA GLU A 499 -8.72 -9.52 17.83
C GLU A 499 -9.09 -9.41 19.33
N GLY A 500 -8.09 -9.49 20.21
CA GLY A 500 -8.30 -9.43 21.65
C GLY A 500 -8.79 -10.75 22.24
N GLY A 501 -9.58 -10.69 23.31
CA GLY A 501 -10.05 -11.87 24.03
C GLY A 501 -8.94 -12.59 24.78
N PHE A 502 -7.85 -11.92 25.11
CA PHE A 502 -6.75 -12.50 25.87
C PHE A 502 -7.18 -12.89 27.27
N ASP A 503 -6.57 -13.92 27.84
CA ASP A 503 -6.70 -14.20 29.26
C ASP A 503 -6.14 -13.05 30.12
N ALA A 504 -6.51 -13.02 31.39
CA ALA A 504 -6.16 -11.91 32.27
C ALA A 504 -4.64 -11.74 32.48
N GLU A 505 -3.87 -12.84 32.49
CA GLU A 505 -2.43 -12.81 32.67
C GLU A 505 -1.74 -12.20 31.45
N LEU A 506 -2.10 -12.66 30.25
CA LEU A 506 -1.55 -12.14 29.00
C LEU A 506 -2.01 -10.69 28.76
N ALA A 507 -3.29 -10.37 29.02
CA ALA A 507 -3.80 -9.01 28.89
C ALA A 507 -3.03 -8.02 29.79
N ASN A 508 -2.77 -8.39 31.03
CA ASN A 508 -1.97 -7.60 31.95
C ASN A 508 -0.51 -7.44 31.50
N ALA A 509 0.11 -8.52 30.99
CA ALA A 509 1.47 -8.45 30.45
C ALA A 509 1.55 -7.56 29.18
N ILE A 510 0.51 -7.56 28.33
CA ILE A 510 0.39 -6.66 27.17
C ILE A 510 0.23 -5.22 27.64
N TYR A 511 -0.65 -4.97 28.60
CA TYR A 511 -0.90 -3.64 29.16
C TYR A 511 0.37 -2.99 29.70
N HIS A 512 1.22 -3.76 30.39
CA HIS A 512 2.51 -3.29 30.89
C HIS A 512 3.66 -3.30 29.85
N GLY A 513 3.38 -3.66 28.58
CA GLY A 513 4.39 -3.69 27.51
C GLY A 513 5.40 -4.82 27.65
N GLN A 514 5.16 -5.82 28.50
CA GLN A 514 6.05 -6.97 28.74
C GLN A 514 5.93 -8.06 27.67
N ARG A 515 4.75 -8.17 27.06
CA ARG A 515 4.45 -9.14 26.00
C ARG A 515 3.81 -8.42 24.81
N ARG A 516 4.19 -8.88 23.63
CA ARG A 516 3.63 -8.39 22.36
C ARG A 516 3.37 -9.58 21.44
N PRO A 517 2.25 -10.31 21.63
CA PRO A 517 1.88 -11.40 20.75
C PRO A 517 1.70 -10.89 19.31
N ARG A 518 1.91 -11.76 18.35
CA ARG A 518 1.70 -11.43 16.93
C ARG A 518 0.21 -11.23 16.64
N GLY A 519 -0.14 -10.40 15.66
CA GLY A 519 -1.54 -10.06 15.36
C GLY A 519 -2.16 -9.09 16.38
N HIS A 520 -3.50 -9.04 16.46
CA HIS A 520 -4.25 -8.26 17.46
C HIS A 520 -3.86 -6.79 17.59
N LEU A 521 -3.62 -6.14 16.43
CA LEU A 521 -3.07 -4.78 16.36
C LEU A 521 -3.86 -3.77 17.20
N LEU A 522 -5.20 -3.78 17.06
CA LEU A 522 -6.08 -2.82 17.72
C LEU A 522 -6.07 -3.05 19.23
N ALA A 523 -6.40 -4.28 19.67
CA ALA A 523 -6.51 -4.64 21.07
C ALA A 523 -5.23 -4.35 21.86
N GLN A 524 -4.08 -4.77 21.32
CA GLN A 524 -2.78 -4.52 21.94
C GLN A 524 -2.41 -3.03 21.97
N SER A 525 -2.67 -2.31 20.88
CA SER A 525 -2.32 -0.90 20.80
C SER A 525 -3.14 -0.05 21.79
N LEU A 526 -4.41 -0.36 21.95
CA LEU A 526 -5.28 0.31 22.93
C LEU A 526 -4.86 -0.02 24.37
N ALA A 527 -4.44 -1.26 24.64
CA ALA A 527 -3.95 -1.64 25.97
C ALA A 527 -2.59 -1.01 26.27
N THR A 528 -1.58 -1.26 25.46
CA THR A 528 -0.18 -0.86 25.75
C THR A 528 0.02 0.65 25.64
N HIS A 529 -0.54 1.28 24.62
CA HIS A 529 -0.28 2.69 24.34
C HIS A 529 -1.43 3.62 24.70
N GLY A 530 -2.65 3.10 24.78
CA GLY A 530 -3.82 3.83 25.25
C GLY A 530 -4.08 3.74 26.76
N GLY A 531 -3.45 2.76 27.44
CA GLY A 531 -3.64 2.55 28.87
C GLY A 531 -4.97 1.85 29.23
N PHE A 532 -5.58 1.12 28.28
CA PHE A 532 -6.88 0.46 28.46
C PHE A 532 -6.73 -1.07 28.49
N GLU A 533 -6.35 -1.67 29.62
CA GLU A 533 -6.22 -3.13 29.78
C GLU A 533 -7.49 -3.87 29.32
N ALA A 534 -8.68 -3.32 29.61
CA ALA A 534 -9.96 -3.87 29.19
C ALA A 534 -10.10 -4.04 27.67
N ALA A 535 -9.32 -3.30 26.86
CA ALA A 535 -9.33 -3.46 25.42
C ALA A 535 -8.65 -4.76 24.96
N ALA A 536 -7.67 -5.27 25.72
CA ALA A 536 -7.02 -6.55 25.47
C ALA A 536 -7.92 -7.74 25.88
N LEU A 537 -8.65 -7.59 26.99
CA LEU A 537 -9.64 -8.60 27.46
C LEU A 537 -10.85 -8.71 26.53
N ALA A 538 -11.24 -7.62 25.88
CA ALA A 538 -12.39 -7.58 25.00
C ALA A 538 -12.12 -8.23 23.64
N CYS A 539 -13.15 -8.89 23.08
CA CYS A 539 -13.12 -9.37 21.70
C CYS A 539 -13.59 -8.28 20.74
N TRP A 540 -12.76 -7.99 19.76
CA TRP A 540 -13.01 -7.04 18.70
C TRP A 540 -13.11 -7.73 17.35
N TRP A 541 -14.09 -7.35 16.52
CA TRP A 541 -13.96 -7.62 15.09
C TRP A 541 -13.36 -6.40 14.42
N ARG A 542 -12.11 -6.54 13.99
CA ARG A 542 -11.43 -5.46 13.27
C ARG A 542 -11.67 -5.60 11.77
N ILE A 543 -12.24 -4.57 11.17
CA ILE A 543 -12.29 -4.45 9.71
C ILE A 543 -10.86 -4.18 9.25
N MET A 544 -10.25 -5.19 8.65
CA MET A 544 -8.90 -5.10 8.12
C MET A 544 -8.87 -4.37 6.79
N ARG A 545 -9.85 -4.68 5.94
CA ARG A 545 -9.97 -4.12 4.59
C ARG A 545 -11.45 -3.98 4.22
N ILE A 546 -11.76 -2.90 3.53
CA ILE A 546 -13.08 -2.70 2.91
C ILE A 546 -12.87 -2.08 1.54
N ALA A 547 -13.48 -2.67 0.51
CA ALA A 547 -13.36 -2.24 -0.87
C ALA A 547 -14.74 -2.19 -1.53
N VAL A 548 -14.96 -1.17 -2.36
CA VAL A 548 -16.15 -1.04 -3.20
C VAL A 548 -15.67 -0.76 -4.62
N HIS A 549 -16.27 -1.45 -5.59
CA HIS A 549 -15.95 -1.31 -7.00
C HIS A 549 -16.07 0.17 -7.44
N PRO A 550 -15.09 0.73 -8.18
CA PRO A 550 -15.06 2.15 -8.53
C PRO A 550 -16.33 2.67 -9.20
N ALA A 551 -16.90 1.90 -10.12
CA ALA A 551 -18.10 2.29 -10.86
C ALA A 551 -19.35 2.49 -9.97
N VAL A 552 -19.33 1.95 -8.73
CA VAL A 552 -20.51 1.98 -7.84
C VAL A 552 -20.21 2.58 -6.46
N ARG A 553 -19.11 3.28 -6.32
CA ARG A 553 -18.79 4.04 -5.10
C ARG A 553 -19.82 5.13 -4.82
N ARG A 554 -19.89 5.58 -3.57
CA ARG A 554 -20.83 6.63 -3.07
C ARG A 554 -22.30 6.28 -3.20
N ARG A 555 -22.64 4.97 -3.32
CA ARG A 555 -24.00 4.45 -3.34
C ARG A 555 -24.42 3.75 -2.03
N GLY A 556 -23.68 3.95 -0.94
CA GLY A 556 -24.01 3.38 0.36
C GLY A 556 -23.52 1.94 0.59
N LEU A 557 -22.90 1.27 -0.39
CA LEU A 557 -22.47 -0.13 -0.27
C LEU A 557 -21.49 -0.38 0.89
N GLY A 558 -20.54 0.52 1.09
CA GLY A 558 -19.61 0.42 2.22
C GLY A 558 -20.32 0.47 3.57
N ALA A 559 -21.26 1.38 3.74
CA ALA A 559 -22.07 1.48 4.94
C ALA A 559 -22.92 0.21 5.17
N ALA A 560 -23.55 -0.29 4.11
CA ALA A 560 -24.35 -1.51 4.18
C ALA A 560 -23.51 -2.74 4.58
N MET A 561 -22.31 -2.91 4.02
CA MET A 561 -21.40 -3.99 4.42
C MET A 561 -21.02 -3.88 5.91
N ILE A 562 -20.74 -2.66 6.43
CA ILE A 562 -20.40 -2.45 7.84
C ILE A 562 -21.57 -2.86 8.73
N GLU A 563 -22.82 -2.54 8.36
CA GLU A 563 -24.00 -2.98 9.13
C GLU A 563 -24.20 -4.50 9.06
N GLN A 564 -23.94 -5.16 7.94
CA GLN A 564 -23.93 -6.63 7.87
C GLN A 564 -22.88 -7.23 8.80
N VAL A 565 -21.67 -6.65 8.85
CA VAL A 565 -20.64 -7.06 9.82
C VAL A 565 -21.11 -6.83 11.26
N ALA A 566 -21.72 -5.67 11.57
CA ALA A 566 -22.23 -5.37 12.90
C ALA A 566 -23.32 -6.36 13.34
N ASN A 567 -24.20 -6.76 12.41
CA ASN A 567 -25.23 -7.76 12.70
C ASN A 567 -24.62 -9.14 12.97
N ALA A 568 -23.60 -9.54 12.20
CA ALA A 568 -22.89 -10.78 12.44
C ALA A 568 -22.18 -10.79 13.81
N VAL A 569 -21.52 -9.69 14.18
CA VAL A 569 -20.87 -9.53 15.49
C VAL A 569 -21.86 -9.74 16.63
N ARG A 570 -23.06 -9.10 16.56
CA ARG A 570 -24.14 -9.33 17.53
C ARG A 570 -24.61 -10.77 17.53
N GLY A 571 -24.73 -11.40 16.36
CA GLY A 571 -25.11 -12.82 16.23
C GLY A 571 -24.12 -13.77 16.88
N HIS A 572 -22.83 -13.41 16.94
CA HIS A 572 -21.79 -14.16 17.66
C HIS A 572 -21.70 -13.80 19.16
N GLY A 573 -22.58 -12.95 19.69
CA GLY A 573 -22.53 -12.51 21.08
C GLY A 573 -21.37 -11.58 21.41
N LEU A 574 -20.78 -10.96 20.40
CA LEU A 574 -19.72 -9.95 20.52
C LEU A 574 -20.32 -8.55 20.41
N ASP A 575 -19.56 -7.53 20.83
CA ASP A 575 -20.12 -6.21 21.02
C ASP A 575 -19.25 -5.06 20.50
N ARG A 576 -18.12 -5.35 19.79
CA ARG A 576 -17.19 -4.30 19.38
C ARG A 576 -16.67 -4.48 17.96
N LEU A 577 -16.70 -3.38 17.23
CA LEU A 577 -16.04 -3.22 15.95
C LEU A 577 -14.85 -2.28 16.07
N GLY A 578 -13.80 -2.55 15.33
CA GLY A 578 -12.63 -1.72 15.24
C GLY A 578 -12.09 -1.57 13.84
N VAL A 579 -11.29 -0.52 13.60
CA VAL A 579 -10.60 -0.27 12.35
C VAL A 579 -9.29 0.45 12.61
N SER A 580 -8.28 0.22 11.75
CA SER A 580 -7.01 0.95 11.76
C SER A 580 -6.61 1.30 10.33
N PHE A 581 -6.28 2.57 10.09
CA PHE A 581 -5.92 3.10 8.77
C PHE A 581 -5.00 4.31 8.90
N GLY A 582 -4.30 4.70 7.83
CA GLY A 582 -3.56 5.97 7.77
C GLY A 582 -4.53 7.15 7.80
N ALA A 583 -4.30 8.11 8.70
CA ALA A 583 -5.23 9.21 8.94
C ALA A 583 -5.43 10.07 7.69
N GLU A 584 -6.62 9.99 7.12
CA GLU A 584 -7.07 10.78 5.98
C GLU A 584 -8.46 11.36 6.28
N PRO A 585 -8.69 12.68 6.07
CA PRO A 585 -9.94 13.31 6.48
C PRO A 585 -11.20 12.66 5.90
N SER A 586 -11.17 12.21 4.66
CA SER A 586 -12.32 11.56 4.01
C SER A 586 -12.65 10.20 4.64
N LEU A 587 -11.63 9.42 5.03
CA LEU A 587 -11.81 8.14 5.72
C LEU A 587 -12.28 8.35 7.15
N ILE A 588 -11.72 9.34 7.87
CA ILE A 588 -12.17 9.70 9.21
C ILE A 588 -13.66 10.04 9.19
N HIS A 589 -14.07 10.88 8.24
CA HIS A 589 -15.48 11.25 8.06
C HIS A 589 -16.37 10.03 7.74
N PHE A 590 -15.94 9.17 6.82
CA PHE A 590 -16.67 7.94 6.45
C PHE A 590 -16.93 7.07 7.68
N TRP A 591 -15.91 6.76 8.47
CA TRP A 591 -16.03 5.90 9.65
C TRP A 591 -16.88 6.54 10.73
N ARG A 592 -16.78 7.85 10.93
CA ARG A 592 -17.63 8.58 11.88
C ARG A 592 -19.11 8.51 11.49
N GLN A 593 -19.46 8.63 10.22
CA GLN A 593 -20.82 8.43 9.73
C GLN A 593 -21.36 7.02 10.02
N GLN A 594 -20.47 6.04 10.16
CA GLN A 594 -20.82 4.67 10.54
C GLN A 594 -20.80 4.46 12.08
N GLY A 595 -20.76 5.50 12.88
CA GLY A 595 -20.81 5.44 14.34
C GLY A 595 -19.48 5.07 15.01
N PHE A 596 -18.36 5.13 14.30
CA PHE A 596 -17.04 4.94 14.89
C PHE A 596 -16.50 6.23 15.49
N SER A 597 -15.82 6.12 16.61
CA SER A 597 -15.08 7.22 17.27
C SER A 597 -13.60 6.94 17.27
N THR A 598 -12.77 7.98 17.22
CA THR A 598 -11.32 7.84 17.33
C THR A 598 -10.95 7.39 18.74
N LEU A 599 -10.25 6.27 18.84
CA LEU A 599 -9.80 5.72 20.13
C LEU A 599 -8.33 6.09 20.40
N ARG A 600 -7.52 6.13 19.33
CA ARG A 600 -6.10 6.44 19.42
C ARG A 600 -5.52 6.84 18.06
N VAL A 601 -4.49 7.68 18.06
CA VAL A 601 -3.64 7.98 16.90
C VAL A 601 -2.20 7.54 17.15
N GLY A 602 -1.50 7.13 16.09
CA GLY A 602 -0.07 6.84 16.11
C GLY A 602 0.75 8.11 16.25
N LEU A 603 1.87 8.02 16.95
CA LEU A 603 2.79 9.15 17.14
C LEU A 603 3.84 9.26 16.02
N THR A 604 3.95 8.26 15.18
CA THR A 604 4.88 8.20 14.04
C THR A 604 4.11 8.01 12.74
N ARG A 605 4.67 8.53 11.66
CA ARG A 605 4.13 8.28 10.32
C ARG A 605 4.44 6.87 9.87
N GLU A 606 3.46 6.19 9.31
CA GLU A 606 3.67 4.87 8.68
C GLU A 606 4.45 5.02 7.37
N ALA A 607 5.39 4.12 7.15
CA ALA A 607 6.18 4.11 5.91
C ALA A 607 5.32 3.92 4.67
N SER A 608 4.19 3.22 4.80
CA SER A 608 3.30 2.90 3.68
C SER A 608 2.40 4.07 3.26
N SER A 609 1.73 4.71 4.21
CA SER A 609 0.78 5.81 3.92
C SER A 609 1.43 7.19 3.99
N GLY A 610 2.51 7.34 4.73
CA GLY A 610 3.10 8.63 5.07
C GLY A 610 2.31 9.41 6.13
N GLU A 611 1.22 8.83 6.65
CA GLU A 611 0.36 9.40 7.67
C GLU A 611 0.43 8.59 8.97
N PRO A 612 0.10 9.15 10.13
CA PRO A 612 0.00 8.38 11.35
C PRO A 612 -1.16 7.39 11.28
N ALA A 613 -1.00 6.23 11.90
CA ALA A 613 -2.10 5.28 12.04
C ALA A 613 -3.21 5.88 12.91
N GLN A 614 -4.46 5.76 12.47
CA GLN A 614 -5.63 6.09 13.25
C GLN A 614 -6.40 4.82 13.59
N MET A 615 -6.76 4.66 14.84
CA MET A 615 -7.59 3.56 15.34
C MET A 615 -8.94 4.10 15.77
N MET A 616 -10.00 3.55 15.21
CA MET A 616 -11.37 3.90 15.56
C MET A 616 -12.14 2.66 15.99
N GLY A 617 -13.16 2.84 16.84
CA GLY A 617 -14.00 1.77 17.32
C GLY A 617 -15.46 2.18 17.46
N ARG A 618 -16.33 1.17 17.37
CA ARG A 618 -17.79 1.29 17.56
C ARG A 618 -18.25 0.23 18.54
N GLY A 619 -18.87 0.64 19.67
CA GLY A 619 -19.60 -0.25 20.56
C GLY A 619 -20.96 -0.61 19.93
N LEU A 620 -21.42 -1.84 20.16
CA LEU A 620 -22.73 -2.33 19.69
C LEU A 620 -23.69 -2.66 20.83
N THR A 621 -23.22 -2.51 22.06
CA THR A 621 -24.01 -2.57 23.33
C THR A 621 -23.74 -1.32 24.14
N LEU A 622 -24.59 -0.99 25.10
CA LEU A 622 -24.42 0.19 25.95
C LEU A 622 -23.06 0.19 26.68
N ASP A 623 -22.64 -0.94 27.20
CA ASP A 623 -21.35 -1.08 27.91
C ASP A 623 -20.17 -0.86 26.98
N ALA A 624 -20.22 -1.42 25.76
CA ALA A 624 -19.19 -1.23 24.74
C ALA A 624 -19.16 0.21 24.22
N GLU A 625 -20.32 0.86 24.05
CA GLU A 625 -20.44 2.28 23.71
C GLU A 625 -19.79 3.17 24.76
N GLN A 626 -20.09 2.91 26.04
CA GLN A 626 -19.48 3.64 27.16
C GLN A 626 -17.96 3.43 27.23
N ALA A 627 -17.48 2.21 26.98
CA ALA A 627 -16.05 1.92 26.95
C ALA A 627 -15.35 2.67 25.81
N THR A 628 -15.91 2.65 24.60
CA THR A 628 -15.36 3.38 23.44
C THR A 628 -15.42 4.89 23.63
N ALA A 629 -16.50 5.41 24.26
CA ALA A 629 -16.63 6.83 24.58
C ALA A 629 -15.55 7.31 25.57
N ARG A 630 -15.18 6.48 26.56
CA ARG A 630 -14.08 6.80 27.49
C ARG A 630 -12.75 6.90 26.77
N MET A 631 -12.44 5.95 25.89
CA MET A 631 -11.22 5.97 25.09
C MET A 631 -11.17 7.20 24.16
N ASN A 632 -12.31 7.56 23.56
CA ASN A 632 -12.42 8.77 22.75
C ASN A 632 -12.21 10.05 23.58
N ALA A 633 -12.79 10.13 24.76
CA ALA A 633 -12.64 11.29 25.65
C ALA A 633 -11.17 11.50 26.06
N ASP A 634 -10.44 10.41 26.32
CA ASP A 634 -9.00 10.46 26.62
C ASP A 634 -8.20 10.96 25.41
N HIS A 635 -8.46 10.41 24.20
CA HIS A 635 -7.87 10.90 22.96
C HIS A 635 -8.13 12.41 22.75
N VAL A 636 -9.36 12.85 22.90
CA VAL A 636 -9.76 14.27 22.73
C VAL A 636 -9.03 15.17 23.73
N CYS A 637 -8.80 14.70 24.96
CA CYS A 637 -8.05 15.41 25.97
C CYS A 637 -6.57 15.57 25.59
N GLN A 638 -5.93 14.52 25.08
CA GLN A 638 -4.50 14.50 24.73
C GLN A 638 -4.20 15.28 23.45
N LEU A 639 -5.16 15.38 22.53
CA LEU A 639 -4.93 15.85 21.16
C LEU A 639 -4.33 17.26 21.04
N PRO A 640 -4.75 18.28 21.81
CA PRO A 640 -4.15 19.62 21.72
C PRO A 640 -2.65 19.65 22.04
N ASP A 641 -2.21 18.85 23.01
CA ASP A 641 -0.79 18.77 23.38
C ASP A 641 0.02 17.99 22.35
N LEU A 642 -0.54 16.89 21.82
CA LEU A 642 0.07 16.14 20.74
C LEU A 642 0.28 16.99 19.49
N LEU A 643 -0.71 17.83 19.14
CA LEU A 643 -0.63 18.72 17.98
C LEU A 643 0.37 19.89 18.18
N ALA A 644 0.61 20.27 19.43
CA ALA A 644 1.56 21.32 19.76
C ALA A 644 3.03 20.84 19.67
N ASP A 645 3.26 19.53 19.82
CA ASP A 645 4.60 18.92 19.90
C ASP A 645 4.78 17.77 18.89
N THR A 646 4.52 16.56 19.29
CA THR A 646 4.87 15.32 18.56
C THR A 646 4.19 15.22 17.19
N LEU A 647 2.95 15.67 17.07
CA LEU A 647 2.16 15.67 15.82
C LEU A 647 2.08 17.07 15.19
N ARG A 648 3.03 17.95 15.51
CA ARG A 648 3.05 19.35 15.01
C ARG A 648 3.09 19.45 13.48
N ASP A 649 3.71 18.48 12.80
CA ASP A 649 3.89 18.48 11.36
C ASP A 649 2.81 17.71 10.59
N ILE A 650 1.73 17.30 11.29
CA ILE A 650 0.58 16.66 10.64
C ILE A 650 -0.12 17.70 9.73
N GLU A 651 -0.72 17.18 8.68
CA GLU A 651 -1.53 17.98 7.76
C GLU A 651 -2.68 18.63 8.54
N PRO A 652 -2.85 19.97 8.47
CA PRO A 652 -3.82 20.69 9.31
C PRO A 652 -5.27 20.23 9.16
N LEU A 653 -5.68 19.75 7.98
CA LEU A 653 -7.03 19.26 7.77
C LEU A 653 -7.27 17.89 8.43
N VAL A 654 -6.23 17.04 8.55
CA VAL A 654 -6.30 15.82 9.36
C VAL A 654 -6.49 16.18 10.83
N ALA A 655 -5.71 17.15 11.33
CA ALA A 655 -5.85 17.64 12.69
C ALA A 655 -7.24 18.27 12.93
N ALA A 656 -7.79 19.01 11.97
CA ALA A 656 -9.14 19.57 12.01
C ALA A 656 -10.21 18.48 12.13
N ALA A 657 -10.05 17.38 11.37
CA ALA A 657 -10.96 16.23 11.44
C ALA A 657 -10.95 15.59 12.83
N TRP A 658 -9.79 15.44 13.47
CA TRP A 658 -9.68 14.96 14.85
C TRP A 658 -10.27 15.93 15.87
N LEU A 659 -9.95 17.23 15.76
CA LEU A 659 -10.44 18.28 16.67
C LEU A 659 -11.96 18.47 16.62
N HIS A 660 -12.61 18.02 15.57
CA HIS A 660 -14.07 18.04 15.46
C HIS A 660 -14.75 17.04 16.41
N GLU A 661 -14.03 16.05 16.93
CA GLU A 661 -14.53 15.12 17.93
C GLU A 661 -14.59 15.75 19.33
N GLY A 662 -15.45 15.21 20.19
CA GLY A 662 -15.63 15.64 21.56
C GLY A 662 -16.88 16.50 21.78
N ALA A 663 -17.26 16.63 23.04
CA ALA A 663 -18.39 17.46 23.46
C ALA A 663 -18.09 18.96 23.29
N ALA A 664 -19.12 19.74 23.11
CA ALA A 664 -18.98 21.19 23.14
C ALA A 664 -18.47 21.65 24.52
N ALA A 665 -17.36 22.38 24.54
CA ALA A 665 -16.80 22.92 25.77
C ALA A 665 -17.71 24.04 26.33
N SER A 666 -17.83 24.13 27.65
CA SER A 666 -18.42 25.29 28.32
C SER A 666 -17.47 26.48 28.13
N LEU A 667 -17.96 27.54 27.56
CA LEU A 667 -17.18 28.75 27.34
C LEU A 667 -17.17 29.64 28.59
N PRO A 668 -16.05 30.28 28.96
CA PRO A 668 -16.00 31.26 30.03
C PRO A 668 -16.86 32.47 29.68
N ALA A 669 -17.58 33.00 30.66
CA ALA A 669 -18.48 34.14 30.47
C ALA A 669 -17.76 35.42 30.00
N ASP A 670 -16.48 35.61 30.36
CA ASP A 670 -15.63 36.73 29.95
C ASP A 670 -14.92 36.52 28.60
N LEU A 671 -15.15 35.39 27.95
CA LEU A 671 -14.47 35.07 26.68
C LEU A 671 -14.77 36.07 25.55
N PRO A 672 -16.04 36.53 25.34
CA PRO A 672 -16.32 37.53 24.32
C PRO A 672 -15.54 38.82 24.52
N ASP A 673 -15.42 39.31 25.77
CA ASP A 673 -14.68 40.54 26.11
C ASP A 673 -13.17 40.38 25.81
N ARG A 674 -12.60 39.22 26.13
CA ARG A 674 -11.20 38.91 25.86
C ARG A 674 -10.90 38.84 24.37
N LEU A 675 -11.77 38.23 23.59
CA LEU A 675 -11.65 38.15 22.14
C LEU A 675 -11.81 39.54 21.52
N GLY A 676 -12.79 40.34 21.99
CA GLY A 676 -13.02 41.72 21.54
C GLY A 676 -11.84 42.66 21.83
N TRP A 677 -11.25 42.56 23.04
CA TRP A 677 -10.04 43.30 23.39
C TRP A 677 -8.87 42.99 22.45
N PHE A 678 -8.65 41.71 22.13
CA PHE A 678 -7.59 41.31 21.19
C PHE A 678 -7.91 41.77 19.77
N ALA A 679 -9.14 41.62 19.30
CA ALA A 679 -9.58 42.04 17.97
C ALA A 679 -9.40 43.54 17.79
N ALA A 680 -9.66 44.37 18.83
CA ALA A 680 -9.48 45.83 18.83
C ALA A 680 -8.02 46.30 18.87
N GLY A 681 -7.06 45.37 19.00
CA GLY A 681 -5.61 45.70 18.94
C GLY A 681 -4.83 45.42 20.21
N GLY A 682 -5.46 44.98 21.30
CA GLY A 682 -4.81 44.57 22.54
C GLY A 682 -4.02 43.28 22.46
N GLY A 683 -2.97 43.16 23.24
CA GLY A 683 -2.22 41.93 23.44
C GLY A 683 -1.49 41.38 22.23
N GLU A 684 -0.87 40.20 22.43
CA GLU A 684 -0.18 39.39 21.43
C GLU A 684 -0.87 38.04 21.27
N LEU A 685 -0.78 37.47 20.06
CA LEU A 685 -1.35 36.16 19.71
C LEU A 685 -0.96 35.07 20.71
N ALA A 686 0.30 35.02 21.14
CA ALA A 686 0.77 34.00 22.08
C ALA A 686 0.00 33.99 23.40
N LEU A 687 -0.41 35.16 23.91
CA LEU A 687 -1.15 35.32 25.18
C LEU A 687 -2.62 34.96 25.04
N VAL A 688 -3.23 35.21 23.88
CA VAL A 688 -4.66 34.98 23.64
C VAL A 688 -4.95 33.64 22.99
N ARG A 689 -3.92 32.93 22.53
CA ARG A 689 -4.05 31.63 21.86
C ARG A 689 -4.92 30.61 22.62
N PRO A 690 -4.81 30.45 23.96
CA PRO A 690 -5.69 29.50 24.67
C PRO A 690 -7.17 29.85 24.53
N TRP A 691 -7.53 31.13 24.53
CA TRP A 691 -8.92 31.56 24.36
C TRP A 691 -9.42 31.41 22.94
N LEU A 692 -8.56 31.72 21.96
CA LEU A 692 -8.86 31.47 20.55
C LEU A 692 -9.07 29.97 20.27
N ARG A 693 -8.29 29.11 20.91
CA ARG A 693 -8.50 27.65 20.85
C ARG A 693 -9.86 27.24 21.37
N LEU A 694 -10.25 27.72 22.56
CA LEU A 694 -11.53 27.39 23.16
C LEU A 694 -12.69 27.86 22.27
N ALA A 695 -12.66 29.08 21.78
CA ALA A 695 -13.69 29.63 20.92
C ALA A 695 -13.75 28.87 19.58
N TRP A 696 -12.59 28.61 18.97
CA TRP A 696 -12.51 27.88 17.70
C TRP A 696 -12.99 26.44 17.84
N LEU A 697 -12.62 25.71 18.88
CA LEU A 697 -13.09 24.36 19.13
C LEU A 697 -14.59 24.30 19.34
N ALA A 698 -15.15 25.24 20.12
CA ALA A 698 -16.58 25.29 20.36
C ALA A 698 -17.34 25.59 19.06
N TRP A 699 -16.85 26.51 18.24
CA TRP A 699 -17.38 26.81 16.91
C TRP A 699 -17.27 25.62 15.98
N TRP A 700 -16.06 25.02 15.85
CA TRP A 700 -15.78 23.93 14.93
C TRP A 700 -16.60 22.65 15.21
N ARG A 701 -16.78 22.34 16.46
CA ARG A 701 -17.60 21.17 16.88
C ARG A 701 -19.09 21.33 16.64
N GLN A 702 -19.58 22.54 16.45
CA GLN A 702 -20.97 22.83 16.06
C GLN A 702 -21.19 22.83 14.56
N GLN A 703 -20.11 22.84 13.77
CA GLN A 703 -20.25 22.76 12.32
C GLN A 703 -20.78 21.37 11.91
N PRO A 704 -21.58 21.29 10.82
CA PRO A 704 -22.04 20.01 10.33
C PRO A 704 -20.87 19.07 10.05
N PRO A 705 -20.98 17.76 10.29
CA PRO A 705 -19.94 16.80 9.96
C PRO A 705 -19.47 16.84 8.49
N THR A 706 -20.32 17.34 7.60
CA THR A 706 -20.03 17.56 6.17
C THR A 706 -19.08 18.72 5.89
N SER A 707 -18.85 19.62 6.86
CA SER A 707 -17.95 20.76 6.68
C SER A 707 -16.49 20.34 6.44
N VAL A 708 -16.06 19.21 7.00
CA VAL A 708 -14.69 18.69 6.76
C VAL A 708 -14.50 18.23 5.31
N PRO A 709 -15.41 17.43 4.70
CA PRO A 709 -15.33 17.13 3.26
C PRO A 709 -15.50 18.33 2.35
N GLN A 710 -16.39 19.28 2.67
CA GLN A 710 -16.55 20.50 1.89
C GLN A 710 -15.29 21.37 1.91
N ALA A 711 -14.65 21.49 3.07
CA ALA A 711 -13.35 22.11 3.19
C ALA A 711 -12.29 21.44 2.27
N LEU A 712 -12.32 20.13 2.12
CA LEU A 712 -11.46 19.38 1.21
C LEU A 712 -11.82 19.57 -0.28
N GLU A 713 -13.11 19.77 -0.58
CA GLU A 713 -13.57 19.99 -1.96
C GLU A 713 -13.26 21.39 -2.49
N VAL A 714 -13.28 22.41 -1.66
CA VAL A 714 -12.90 23.79 -2.04
C VAL A 714 -11.38 23.88 -2.33
N ASP A 715 -10.53 23.19 -1.59
CA ASP A 715 -9.09 23.09 -1.93
C ASP A 715 -8.87 22.35 -3.27
N ARG A 716 -9.89 21.62 -3.74
CA ARG A 716 -9.93 20.98 -5.08
C ARG A 716 -10.20 21.98 -6.22
N ALA A 717 -10.82 23.13 -5.98
CA ALA A 717 -11.32 24.01 -7.04
C ALA A 717 -10.40 25.14 -7.47
N GLY A 718 -9.25 25.37 -6.81
CA GLY A 718 -8.29 26.35 -7.33
C GLY A 718 -7.84 27.41 -6.35
N GLY A 719 -6.66 27.85 -6.61
CA GLY A 719 -5.79 28.82 -6.03
C GLY A 719 -6.40 29.97 -5.22
N LEU A 720 -5.71 30.25 -4.15
CA LEU A 720 -5.85 31.43 -3.29
C LEU A 720 -6.15 32.70 -4.11
N SER A 721 -7.37 33.16 -4.10
CA SER A 721 -7.64 34.57 -4.38
C SER A 721 -7.22 35.35 -3.14
N ALA A 722 -6.20 36.18 -3.31
CA ALA A 722 -5.67 37.07 -2.27
C ALA A 722 -6.55 38.32 -2.03
N ASP A 723 -7.80 38.29 -2.45
CA ASP A 723 -8.71 39.41 -2.27
C ASP A 723 -9.48 39.27 -0.95
N GLY A 724 -9.01 40.06 0.02
CA GLY A 724 -9.55 40.15 1.36
C GLY A 724 -10.94 40.75 1.39
N GLY A 725 -11.95 39.91 1.47
CA GLY A 725 -13.24 40.26 1.98
C GLY A 725 -13.14 40.60 3.48
N GLU A 726 -13.92 41.54 3.95
CA GLU A 726 -13.89 42.02 5.34
C GLU A 726 -14.31 40.97 6.38
N ASN A 727 -14.85 39.78 5.96
CA ASN A 727 -15.27 38.70 6.84
C ASN A 727 -14.97 37.31 6.20
N PRO A 728 -13.86 36.65 6.57
CA PRO A 728 -13.53 35.33 6.00
C PRO A 728 -14.54 34.29 6.44
N ASP A 729 -15.06 33.51 5.49
CA ASP A 729 -15.84 32.32 5.81
C ASP A 729 -14.90 31.28 6.45
N LEU A 730 -15.05 31.08 7.76
CA LEU A 730 -14.21 30.18 8.55
C LEU A 730 -14.41 28.70 8.19
N THR A 731 -15.46 28.37 7.42
CA THR A 731 -15.73 26.99 6.99
C THR A 731 -14.89 26.58 5.76
N GLU A 732 -14.28 27.55 5.06
CA GLU A 732 -13.42 27.23 3.93
C GLU A 732 -12.12 26.52 4.34
N ALA A 733 -11.69 25.52 3.58
CA ALA A 733 -10.53 24.70 3.85
C ALA A 733 -9.24 25.49 4.17
N PRO A 734 -8.87 26.53 3.42
CA PRO A 734 -7.66 27.30 3.72
C PRO A 734 -7.73 28.00 5.08
N HIS A 735 -8.90 28.51 5.47
CA HIS A 735 -9.09 29.17 6.76
C HIS A 735 -9.08 28.17 7.92
N VAL A 736 -9.72 27.04 7.76
CA VAL A 736 -9.67 25.93 8.75
C VAL A 736 -8.22 25.46 8.94
N ALA A 737 -7.52 25.19 7.84
CA ALA A 737 -6.12 24.74 7.89
C ALA A 737 -5.21 25.78 8.55
N ALA A 738 -5.37 27.07 8.21
CA ALA A 738 -4.58 28.16 8.79
C ALA A 738 -4.86 28.31 10.30
N ALA A 739 -6.11 28.25 10.72
CA ALA A 739 -6.51 28.33 12.13
C ALA A 739 -5.91 27.18 12.93
N VAL A 740 -6.04 25.94 12.46
CA VAL A 740 -5.48 24.75 13.12
C VAL A 740 -3.96 24.82 13.21
N ALA A 741 -3.29 25.15 12.11
CA ALA A 741 -1.84 25.29 12.07
C ALA A 741 -1.32 26.35 13.07
N ALA A 742 -1.97 27.50 13.15
CA ALA A 742 -1.57 28.56 14.06
C ALA A 742 -1.96 28.30 15.51
N LEU A 743 -3.18 27.84 15.76
CA LEU A 743 -3.70 27.71 17.11
C LEU A 743 -3.19 26.45 17.82
N PHE A 744 -3.10 25.32 17.11
CA PHE A 744 -2.79 24.02 17.71
C PHE A 744 -1.37 23.56 17.39
N GLN A 745 -0.85 23.86 16.19
CA GLN A 745 0.48 23.42 15.77
C GLN A 745 1.56 24.50 15.94
N TYR A 746 1.20 25.70 16.48
CA TYR A 746 2.11 26.86 16.67
C TYR A 746 2.86 27.27 15.40
N ARG A 747 2.19 27.17 14.26
CA ARG A 747 2.71 27.54 12.94
C ARG A 747 2.11 28.87 12.50
N ASP A 748 2.48 29.96 13.17
CA ASP A 748 1.88 31.30 12.98
C ASP A 748 2.01 31.80 11.54
N GLY A 749 3.04 31.38 10.82
CA GLY A 749 3.22 31.65 9.40
C GLY A 749 2.09 31.16 8.50
N ALA A 750 1.27 30.22 8.96
CA ALA A 750 0.10 29.75 8.23
C ALA A 750 -1.01 30.80 8.12
N LEU A 751 -1.09 31.75 9.08
CA LEU A 751 -2.05 32.87 9.04
C LEU A 751 -1.68 33.90 7.97
N SER A 752 -0.41 34.13 7.73
CA SER A 752 0.09 35.02 6.67
C SER A 752 1.59 34.78 6.44
N SER A 753 2.00 34.69 5.18
CA SER A 753 3.41 34.64 4.77
C SER A 753 4.13 36.00 4.79
N ARG A 754 3.40 37.11 5.01
CA ARG A 754 3.92 38.48 4.91
C ARG A 754 4.58 39.03 6.19
N GLY A 755 4.80 38.19 7.18
CA GLY A 755 5.50 38.50 8.40
C GLY A 755 4.61 38.73 9.63
N ARG A 756 5.25 38.98 10.80
CA ARG A 756 4.61 38.96 12.14
C ARG A 756 3.44 39.95 12.27
N ARG A 757 3.53 41.12 11.66
CA ARG A 757 2.46 42.14 11.73
C ARG A 757 1.18 41.67 11.03
N GLU A 758 1.32 41.07 9.85
CA GLU A 758 0.20 40.56 9.08
C GLU A 758 -0.39 39.27 9.73
N GLN A 759 0.45 38.42 10.34
CA GLN A 759 0.02 37.26 11.12
C GLN A 759 -0.84 37.68 12.31
N GLN A 760 -0.43 38.74 13.04
CA GLN A 760 -1.23 39.33 14.10
C GLN A 760 -2.54 39.96 13.58
N GLY A 761 -2.52 40.63 12.46
CA GLY A 761 -3.72 41.15 11.82
C GLY A 761 -4.72 40.04 11.45
N ALA A 762 -4.24 38.95 10.89
CA ALA A 762 -5.09 37.76 10.57
C ALA A 762 -5.67 37.12 11.82
N ALA A 763 -4.86 36.95 12.88
CA ALA A 763 -5.32 36.44 14.16
C ALA A 763 -6.41 37.30 14.81
N ARG A 764 -6.30 38.67 14.67
CA ARG A 764 -7.31 39.61 15.16
C ARG A 764 -8.63 39.50 14.41
N ARG A 765 -8.59 39.35 13.09
CA ARG A 765 -9.80 39.05 12.29
C ARG A 765 -10.46 37.77 12.70
N LEU A 766 -9.70 36.68 12.89
CA LEU A 766 -10.21 35.42 13.43
C LEU A 766 -10.88 35.62 14.79
N ALA A 767 -10.26 36.43 15.69
CA ALA A 767 -10.83 36.71 16.99
C ALA A 767 -12.15 37.50 16.91
N ALA A 768 -12.25 38.47 16.00
CA ALA A 768 -13.49 39.21 15.78
C ALA A 768 -14.62 38.33 15.29
N THR A 769 -14.36 37.42 14.35
CA THR A 769 -15.36 36.49 13.84
C THR A 769 -15.82 35.50 14.92
N LEU A 770 -14.87 34.96 15.70
CA LEU A 770 -15.22 34.06 16.81
C LEU A 770 -15.96 34.78 17.94
N GLN A 771 -15.62 36.02 18.23
CA GLN A 771 -16.36 36.85 19.21
C GLN A 771 -17.82 37.05 18.80
N ALA A 772 -18.07 37.43 17.55
CA ALA A 772 -19.42 37.62 17.02
C ALA A 772 -20.23 36.32 17.18
N TRP A 773 -19.64 35.19 16.78
CA TRP A 773 -20.30 33.90 16.92
C TRP A 773 -20.59 33.51 18.40
N VAL A 774 -19.67 33.76 19.34
CA VAL A 774 -19.90 33.48 20.77
C VAL A 774 -21.05 34.30 21.30
N VAL A 775 -21.11 35.58 20.99
CA VAL A 775 -22.20 36.51 21.43
C VAL A 775 -23.56 36.09 20.89
N GLU A 776 -23.65 35.68 19.61
CA GLU A 776 -24.88 35.18 19.00
C GLU A 776 -25.37 33.91 19.66
N ASN A 777 -24.49 32.93 19.95
CA ASN A 777 -24.82 31.66 20.57
C ASN A 777 -25.23 31.81 22.04
N ASP A 778 -24.67 32.76 22.82
CA ASP A 778 -25.09 33.05 24.17
C ASP A 778 -26.49 33.74 24.21
N GLY A 779 -26.78 34.58 23.20
CA GLY A 779 -28.08 35.19 23.02
C GLY A 779 -29.19 34.16 22.72
N GLU A 780 -28.92 33.14 21.89
CA GLU A 780 -29.88 32.07 21.61
C GLU A 780 -30.15 31.14 22.83
N LYS A 781 -29.13 30.89 23.65
CA LYS A 781 -29.34 30.10 24.91
C LYS A 781 -30.17 30.86 25.93
N ALA A 782 -29.94 32.16 26.08
CA ALA A 782 -30.74 33.03 26.95
C ALA A 782 -32.20 33.15 26.46
N GLY A 783 -32.44 33.25 25.15
CA GLY A 783 -33.76 33.27 24.55
C GLY A 783 -34.56 31.95 24.73
N LYS A 784 -33.86 30.79 24.63
CA LYS A 784 -34.50 29.48 24.87
C LYS A 784 -34.80 29.20 26.34
N SER A 785 -34.04 29.79 27.28
CA SER A 785 -34.33 29.68 28.73
C SER A 785 -35.46 30.62 29.21
N ALA A 786 -35.69 31.76 28.53
CA ALA A 786 -36.74 32.71 28.82
C ALA A 786 -38.14 32.29 28.29
N GLY A 787 -38.24 31.25 27.49
CA GLY A 787 -39.44 30.78 26.81
C GLY A 787 -40.23 29.67 27.54
N ARG A 788 -39.92 29.29 28.77
CA ARG A 788 -40.77 28.38 29.59
C ARG A 788 -41.47 29.18 30.70
N PRO A 789 -42.78 29.47 30.60
CA PRO A 789 -43.51 29.88 31.73
C PRO A 789 -43.82 28.66 32.59
N ASP A 790 -43.25 28.59 33.79
CA ASP A 790 -43.72 27.71 34.84
C ASP A 790 -45.12 28.14 35.25
N MET A 791 -46.08 27.37 34.89
CA MET A 791 -47.41 27.40 35.52
C MET A 791 -47.80 25.97 35.94
N VAL A 792 -47.32 25.57 37.07
CA VAL A 792 -47.96 24.53 37.85
C VAL A 792 -48.33 25.15 39.17
N LYS A 793 -49.63 25.53 39.33
CA LYS A 793 -50.25 25.85 40.63
C LYS A 793 -50.41 24.57 41.43
N PRO A 794 -50.09 24.55 42.72
CA PRO A 794 -50.51 23.44 43.59
C PRO A 794 -52.02 23.54 43.85
N GLN A 795 -52.77 22.50 43.51
CA GLN A 795 -54.08 22.27 44.10
C GLN A 795 -53.84 21.66 45.47
N LEU A 796 -54.16 22.45 46.47
CA LEU A 796 -54.63 21.97 47.83
C LEU A 796 -56.09 21.56 47.67
N ASP A 797 -56.39 20.34 47.90
CA ASP A 797 -57.73 19.92 48.38
C ASP A 797 -57.61 18.74 49.35
N GLU A 798 -58.28 18.87 50.36
CA GLU A 798 -58.76 18.19 51.56
C GLU A 798 -58.50 16.68 51.75
#